data_9042f089ad40607997355d4f03f2fea5
#
_entry.id   9042f089ad40607997355d4f03f2fea5
#
_cell.length_a   1.000
_cell.length_b   1.000
_cell.length_c   1.000
_cell.angle_alpha   90.00
_cell.angle_beta   90.00
_cell.angle_gamma   90.00
#
_symmetry.space_group_name_H-M   'P 1'
#
loop_
_entity.id
_entity.type
_entity.pdbx_description
1 polymer ?
#
loop_
_entity_poly.entity_id
_entity_poly.type
_entity_poly.pdbx_seq_one_letter_code
_entity_poly.pdbx_strand_id
1 'polypeptide(L)'
;MEQRFCRNDFFIFRCFIEKMNVITKTLQLADGRTITIETGKVAKQTDGSVVLRMNNTVLLATVCAAKDAVPGTDFMPLQVDYREQYSAAGRFPGGFTKREGKASDNEILTSRLVDRVLRPLFPSNYHAEVFVNVMLLSADGVDQPDALAGFAASAALACSDIPFECPISEVRVARINGEYVIDPTFEQMKEADMDIMVGASAENIMMVEGEMKEVSEQDMIGALKAAMAAIKPMCELQTELSKELGKDVKREYDHEVNDEELREQMNKELYQPAYDVTKQALEKQARAEAFEKILADFKEKYAAEHADLTEDEMEEKYAMMDRYYHDVERDAMRRCILDEGIRLDGRKTDEIRPIWCEVSPLPMPHGSSIFTRGETQSLSTCTLGTKLDEKLVDDVLEHGYQRFLLHYNFPPFCTGEAKAQRGVGRREIGHGHLAWRGLKGQIPEDFPYTVRLVSQILESNGSSSMATVCAGTLALMDAGVPMKKPVSGIAMGLIKNPGEDKYAVLSDILGDEDHLGDMDFKTTGTKDGLTATQMDIKCDGLSFDILEKALMQAKAGREHILKCLTDTIAEPRAEMKPQVPRIVQLEIPKEFIGAVIGPGGKIIQQMQEDTGATITIDEVDGVGKVQVSAPNKESIDAAIGKIKAIVAIPEVGEIYDGTVRSIMPYGCFVEIMPGKDGLLHISEIDWKRLETVEEAGIKEGDKIKVKLLEIDPKTGKYKLSHRVLIEKPADYVEPQQRRRERPERPERGERGERRNRPEKHGHKDHRERPQRNEDFHEPTEEPKDFTDTLDKMDF
;
A
#
# COMPACT_ATOMS: atom_id res chain seq x y z
N MET A 1 13.18 11.03 56.06
CA MET A 1 11.72 10.97 55.82
C MET A 1 11.38 10.49 54.41
N GLU A 2 12.32 10.45 53.49
CA GLU A 2 12.06 10.07 52.07
C GLU A 2 12.02 8.55 51.77
N GLN A 3 12.51 7.70 52.68
CA GLN A 3 12.51 6.24 52.45
C GLN A 3 11.24 5.50 52.93
N ARG A 4 10.31 6.15 53.57
CA ARG A 4 9.03 5.54 54.01
C ARG A 4 7.88 5.66 53.03
N PHE A 5 7.94 6.59 52.09
CA PHE A 5 6.86 6.77 51.09
C PHE A 5 6.85 5.69 49.99
N CYS A 6 7.99 5.26 49.48
CA CYS A 6 8.05 4.28 48.39
C CYS A 6 7.59 2.84 48.77
N ARG A 7 7.61 2.43 50.01
CA ARG A 7 7.19 1.07 50.42
C ARG A 7 5.66 0.95 50.62
N ASN A 8 5.02 2.01 51.11
CA ASN A 8 3.56 2.00 51.27
C ASN A 8 2.80 2.11 49.96
N ASP A 9 3.31 2.89 49.02
CA ASP A 9 2.66 3.05 47.69
C ASP A 9 2.72 1.76 46.86
N PHE A 10 3.83 1.00 46.99
CA PHE A 10 3.95 -0.30 46.31
C PHE A 10 3.04 -1.37 46.94
N PHE A 11 2.80 -1.31 48.26
CA PHE A 11 1.89 -2.23 48.96
C PHE A 11 0.40 -1.91 48.68
N ILE A 12 0.06 -0.64 48.62
CA ILE A 12 -1.28 -0.16 48.27
C ILE A 12 -1.60 -0.48 46.80
N PHE A 13 -0.61 -0.29 45.89
CA PHE A 13 -0.73 -0.61 44.46
C PHE A 13 -0.91 -2.12 44.24
N ARG A 14 -0.14 -2.94 44.95
CA ARG A 14 -0.24 -4.41 44.93
C ARG A 14 -1.59 -4.91 45.47
N CYS A 15 -2.06 -4.34 46.58
CA CYS A 15 -3.35 -4.66 47.20
C CYS A 15 -4.54 -4.17 46.31
N PHE A 16 -4.35 -3.13 45.50
CA PHE A 16 -5.36 -2.65 44.57
C PHE A 16 -5.44 -3.54 43.31
N ILE A 17 -4.29 -4.05 42.85
CA ILE A 17 -4.20 -5.01 41.73
C ILE A 17 -4.80 -6.39 42.13
N GLU A 18 -4.49 -6.87 43.34
CA GLU A 18 -5.10 -8.09 43.88
C GLU A 18 -6.63 -8.01 44.05
N LYS A 19 -7.18 -6.80 44.21
CA LYS A 19 -8.64 -6.57 44.17
C LYS A 19 -9.23 -6.44 42.79
N MET A 20 -8.42 -6.33 41.73
CA MET A 20 -8.91 -6.05 40.36
C MET A 20 -9.12 -7.30 39.53
N ASN A 21 -8.87 -8.48 40.05
CA ASN A 21 -9.00 -9.77 39.33
C ASN A 21 -8.28 -9.76 37.97
N VAL A 22 -7.06 -9.18 37.97
CA VAL A 22 -6.22 -9.09 36.75
C VAL A 22 -5.57 -10.44 36.51
N ILE A 23 -5.81 -11.01 35.36
CA ILE A 23 -5.18 -12.26 34.90
C ILE A 23 -4.19 -11.94 33.81
N THR A 24 -3.01 -12.51 33.89
CA THR A 24 -1.94 -12.37 32.92
C THR A 24 -1.47 -13.74 32.47
N LYS A 25 -1.46 -13.97 31.17
CA LYS A 25 -0.90 -15.16 30.52
C LYS A 25 0.28 -14.76 29.64
N THR A 26 1.27 -15.65 29.55
CA THR A 26 2.46 -15.42 28.74
C THR A 26 2.73 -16.62 27.86
N LEU A 27 2.96 -16.38 26.59
CA LEU A 27 3.36 -17.36 25.60
C LEU A 27 4.78 -17.06 25.15
N GLN A 28 5.66 -18.06 25.15
CA GLN A 28 6.99 -17.97 24.57
C GLN A 28 6.96 -18.48 23.14
N LEU A 29 7.41 -17.64 22.20
CA LEU A 29 7.56 -18.00 20.80
C LEU A 29 8.84 -18.82 20.56
N ALA A 30 8.91 -19.53 19.45
CA ALA A 30 10.03 -20.41 19.11
C ALA A 30 11.37 -19.66 18.97
N ASP A 31 11.34 -18.38 18.62
CA ASP A 31 12.51 -17.50 18.51
C ASP A 31 12.94 -16.85 19.84
N GLY A 32 12.22 -17.13 20.93
CA GLY A 32 12.49 -16.62 22.28
C GLY A 32 11.76 -15.33 22.63
N ARG A 33 11.07 -14.67 21.69
CA ARG A 33 10.16 -13.55 22.01
C ARG A 33 8.99 -14.04 22.86
N THR A 34 8.38 -13.12 23.59
CA THR A 34 7.23 -13.44 24.45
C THR A 34 6.04 -12.55 24.12
N ILE A 35 4.87 -13.17 24.05
CA ILE A 35 3.58 -12.47 23.97
C ILE A 35 2.91 -12.57 25.33
N THR A 36 2.45 -11.45 25.86
CA THR A 36 1.72 -11.38 27.14
C THR A 36 0.31 -10.87 26.89
N ILE A 37 -0.68 -11.56 27.44
CA ILE A 37 -2.09 -11.16 27.43
C ILE A 37 -2.50 -10.82 28.85
N GLU A 38 -2.99 -9.59 29.06
CA GLU A 38 -3.53 -9.11 30.34
C GLU A 38 -5.01 -8.74 30.19
N THR A 39 -5.87 -9.24 31.08
CA THR A 39 -7.30 -8.92 31.12
C THR A 39 -7.76 -8.50 32.53
N GLY A 40 -8.93 -7.86 32.65
CA GLY A 40 -9.54 -7.45 33.92
C GLY A 40 -9.05 -6.10 34.47
N LYS A 41 -8.12 -5.43 33.80
CA LYS A 41 -7.53 -4.15 34.24
C LYS A 41 -8.17 -2.93 33.60
N VAL A 42 -8.34 -2.92 32.30
CA VAL A 42 -8.83 -1.79 31.51
C VAL A 42 -10.13 -2.13 30.79
N ALA A 43 -10.83 -1.13 30.29
CA ALA A 43 -12.07 -1.27 29.49
C ALA A 43 -13.15 -2.19 30.11
N LYS A 44 -13.41 -2.06 31.40
CA LYS A 44 -14.29 -2.96 32.19
C LYS A 44 -15.79 -2.86 31.87
N GLN A 45 -16.21 -1.97 30.99
CA GLN A 45 -17.61 -1.84 30.55
C GLN A 45 -17.89 -2.65 29.28
N THR A 46 -16.87 -3.23 28.67
CA THR A 46 -16.99 -4.09 27.49
C THR A 46 -17.31 -5.53 27.92
N ASP A 47 -17.88 -6.34 27.03
CA ASP A 47 -18.11 -7.76 27.28
C ASP A 47 -16.81 -8.53 27.44
N GLY A 48 -15.76 -8.15 26.66
CA GLY A 48 -14.42 -8.66 26.82
C GLY A 48 -13.37 -7.63 26.44
N SER A 49 -12.22 -7.64 27.15
CA SER A 49 -11.09 -6.76 26.83
C SER A 49 -9.76 -7.41 27.19
N VAL A 50 -8.76 -7.21 26.34
CA VAL A 50 -7.39 -7.66 26.57
C VAL A 50 -6.38 -6.60 26.17
N VAL A 51 -5.26 -6.54 26.90
CA VAL A 51 -4.04 -5.85 26.50
C VAL A 51 -3.06 -6.93 26.07
N LEU A 52 -2.72 -6.97 24.78
CA LEU A 52 -1.72 -7.86 24.22
C LEU A 52 -0.41 -7.08 24.04
N ARG A 53 0.70 -7.69 24.46
CA ARG A 53 2.03 -7.08 24.34
C ARG A 53 3.03 -8.07 23.79
N MET A 54 3.79 -7.63 22.79
CA MET A 54 5.02 -8.25 22.33
C MET A 54 6.12 -7.18 22.28
N ASN A 55 7.16 -7.33 23.11
CA ASN A 55 8.20 -6.30 23.28
C ASN A 55 7.61 -4.92 23.61
N ASN A 56 7.85 -3.91 22.76
CA ASN A 56 7.30 -2.54 22.89
C ASN A 56 5.99 -2.35 22.13
N THR A 57 5.55 -3.33 21.36
CA THR A 57 4.26 -3.30 20.66
C THR A 57 3.15 -3.71 21.62
N VAL A 58 2.15 -2.84 21.80
CA VAL A 58 1.01 -3.02 22.70
C VAL A 58 -0.29 -2.73 21.99
N LEU A 59 -1.17 -3.71 21.98
CA LEU A 59 -2.54 -3.60 21.45
C LEU A 59 -3.56 -3.67 22.59
N LEU A 60 -4.61 -2.88 22.50
CA LEU A 60 -5.83 -3.03 23.29
C LEU A 60 -6.93 -3.55 22.36
N ALA A 61 -7.45 -4.74 22.62
CA ALA A 61 -8.62 -5.26 21.97
C ALA A 61 -9.83 -5.26 22.90
N THR A 62 -10.99 -4.88 22.38
CA THR A 62 -12.26 -4.83 23.10
C THR A 62 -13.37 -5.40 22.23
N VAL A 63 -14.34 -6.05 22.86
CA VAL A 63 -15.53 -6.54 22.19
C VAL A 63 -16.77 -6.16 22.98
N CYS A 64 -17.79 -5.71 22.23
CA CYS A 64 -19.12 -5.44 22.76
C CYS A 64 -20.17 -6.05 21.82
N ALA A 65 -21.21 -6.65 22.37
CA ALA A 65 -22.33 -7.17 21.60
C ALA A 65 -23.66 -6.61 22.14
N ALA A 66 -24.62 -6.40 21.22
CA ALA A 66 -25.98 -6.15 21.60
C ALA A 66 -26.54 -7.36 22.37
N LYS A 67 -27.53 -7.15 23.23
CA LYS A 67 -28.15 -8.24 23.98
C LYS A 67 -29.05 -9.07 23.10
N ASP A 68 -29.84 -8.42 22.27
CA ASP A 68 -30.84 -8.99 21.40
C ASP A 68 -30.58 -8.55 19.95
N ALA A 69 -30.97 -9.37 18.99
CA ALA A 69 -30.94 -9.03 17.58
C ALA A 69 -32.00 -7.97 17.25
N VAL A 70 -31.76 -7.16 16.23
CA VAL A 70 -32.78 -6.28 15.67
C VAL A 70 -33.81 -7.15 14.94
N PRO A 71 -35.11 -7.01 15.23
CA PRO A 71 -36.14 -7.83 14.57
C PRO A 71 -36.06 -7.78 13.04
N GLY A 72 -36.10 -8.93 12.39
CA GLY A 72 -35.96 -9.05 10.93
C GLY A 72 -34.54 -9.10 10.40
N THR A 73 -33.52 -9.11 11.26
CA THR A 73 -32.13 -9.34 10.85
C THR A 73 -31.88 -10.83 10.61
N ASP A 74 -31.44 -11.19 9.42
CA ASP A 74 -31.17 -12.56 8.95
C ASP A 74 -29.66 -12.84 8.73
N PHE A 75 -28.79 -11.94 9.17
CA PHE A 75 -27.34 -12.06 9.07
C PHE A 75 -26.67 -11.62 10.37
N MET A 76 -25.40 -11.96 10.53
CA MET A 76 -24.58 -11.55 11.67
C MET A 76 -23.92 -10.18 11.41
N PRO A 77 -24.37 -9.10 12.11
CA PRO A 77 -23.81 -7.75 11.94
C PRO A 77 -22.50 -7.60 12.72
N LEU A 78 -21.39 -8.09 12.15
CA LEU A 78 -20.06 -7.93 12.72
C LEU A 78 -19.38 -6.71 12.14
N GLN A 79 -18.88 -5.83 13.01
CA GLN A 79 -17.98 -4.76 12.64
C GLN A 79 -16.65 -4.91 13.37
N VAL A 80 -15.56 -4.95 12.62
CA VAL A 80 -14.19 -4.95 13.13
C VAL A 80 -13.51 -3.65 12.73
N ASP A 81 -12.92 -2.96 13.70
CA ASP A 81 -12.10 -1.76 13.50
C ASP A 81 -10.72 -1.94 14.13
N TYR A 82 -9.69 -1.91 13.30
CA TYR A 82 -8.30 -1.78 13.70
C TYR A 82 -7.84 -0.34 13.51
N ARG A 83 -7.17 0.22 14.52
CA ARG A 83 -6.73 1.62 14.52
C ARG A 83 -5.32 1.77 15.04
N GLU A 84 -4.51 2.54 14.32
CA GLU A 84 -3.19 2.97 14.71
C GLU A 84 -3.23 4.45 15.10
N GLN A 85 -2.79 4.75 16.31
CA GLN A 85 -2.69 6.12 16.79
C GLN A 85 -1.26 6.62 16.65
N TYR A 86 -1.07 7.81 16.11
CA TYR A 86 0.26 8.44 16.02
C TYR A 86 0.95 8.59 17.37
N SER A 87 0.17 8.75 18.44
CA SER A 87 0.66 8.77 19.82
C SER A 87 1.35 7.46 20.24
N ALA A 88 0.99 6.32 19.64
CA ALA A 88 1.62 5.02 19.91
C ALA A 88 3.11 5.00 19.51
N ALA A 89 3.46 5.74 18.48
CA ALA A 89 4.86 5.92 18.03
C ALA A 89 5.46 7.25 18.51
N GLY A 90 4.81 7.97 19.44
CA GLY A 90 5.29 9.26 19.95
C GLY A 90 5.28 10.40 18.91
N ARG A 91 4.40 10.33 17.91
CA ARG A 91 4.34 11.22 16.75
C ARG A 91 3.04 12.04 16.71
N PHE A 92 3.05 13.08 15.88
CA PHE A 92 1.85 13.86 15.54
C PHE A 92 1.37 13.50 14.13
N PRO A 93 0.05 13.44 13.90
CA PRO A 93 -0.50 13.33 12.55
C PRO A 93 -0.03 14.47 11.65
N GLY A 94 0.34 14.16 10.39
CA GLY A 94 0.82 15.14 9.41
C GLY A 94 -0.22 16.17 8.96
N GLY A 95 -1.51 15.84 9.02
CA GLY A 95 -2.61 16.68 8.56
C GLY A 95 -2.75 18.00 9.32
N PHE A 96 -3.49 18.96 8.74
CA PHE A 96 -3.70 20.30 9.31
C PHE A 96 -4.31 20.28 10.72
N THR A 97 -5.30 19.43 10.97
CA THR A 97 -6.00 19.33 12.27
C THR A 97 -5.16 18.65 13.35
N LYS A 98 -4.01 18.05 13.00
CA LYS A 98 -3.17 17.27 13.92
C LYS A 98 -3.95 16.20 14.70
N ARG A 99 -4.93 15.61 14.06
CA ARG A 99 -5.79 14.56 14.60
C ARG A 99 -5.96 13.45 13.56
N GLU A 100 -6.06 12.21 14.01
CA GLU A 100 -6.42 11.05 13.20
C GLU A 100 -7.76 11.28 12.51
N GLY A 101 -7.81 11.01 11.21
CA GLY A 101 -8.98 11.22 10.37
C GLY A 101 -9.65 9.90 9.96
N LYS A 102 -9.83 9.74 8.64
CA LYS A 102 -10.31 8.48 8.07
C LYS A 102 -9.26 7.39 8.30
N ALA A 103 -9.73 6.13 8.36
CA ALA A 103 -8.84 4.98 8.41
C ALA A 103 -7.89 4.97 7.20
N SER A 104 -6.62 4.64 7.43
CA SER A 104 -5.65 4.38 6.37
C SER A 104 -5.99 3.10 5.60
N ASP A 105 -5.40 2.91 4.43
CA ASP A 105 -5.58 1.67 3.67
C ASP A 105 -5.11 0.45 4.50
N ASN A 106 -4.00 0.58 5.25
CA ASN A 106 -3.49 -0.47 6.13
C ASN A 106 -4.47 -0.82 7.26
N GLU A 107 -5.03 0.19 7.95
CA GLU A 107 -6.03 -0.04 9.00
C GLU A 107 -7.28 -0.75 8.46
N ILE A 108 -7.73 -0.40 7.25
CA ILE A 108 -8.88 -1.04 6.60
C ILE A 108 -8.54 -2.48 6.22
N LEU A 109 -7.36 -2.74 5.67
CA LEU A 109 -6.94 -4.09 5.29
C LEU A 109 -6.81 -5.00 6.50
N THR A 110 -6.16 -4.54 7.57
CA THR A 110 -6.04 -5.28 8.83
C THR A 110 -7.41 -5.56 9.45
N SER A 111 -8.32 -4.58 9.48
CA SER A 111 -9.70 -4.79 9.93
C SER A 111 -10.41 -5.89 9.15
N ARG A 112 -10.18 -5.96 7.82
CA ARG A 112 -10.76 -6.98 6.95
C ARG A 112 -10.17 -8.38 7.20
N LEU A 113 -8.87 -8.49 7.48
CA LEU A 113 -8.23 -9.77 7.83
C LEU A 113 -8.88 -10.35 9.09
N VAL A 114 -8.97 -9.52 10.13
CA VAL A 114 -9.58 -9.91 11.41
C VAL A 114 -11.06 -10.25 11.26
N ASP A 115 -11.85 -9.47 10.51
CA ASP A 115 -13.28 -9.78 10.24
C ASP A 115 -13.43 -11.15 9.58
N ARG A 116 -12.64 -11.44 8.55
CA ARG A 116 -12.74 -12.67 7.76
C ARG A 116 -12.40 -13.92 8.54
N VAL A 117 -11.46 -13.83 9.48
CA VAL A 117 -11.07 -14.99 10.31
C VAL A 117 -12.03 -15.20 11.49
N LEU A 118 -12.69 -14.15 12.00
CA LEU A 118 -13.61 -14.25 13.13
C LEU A 118 -15.03 -14.63 12.68
N ARG A 119 -15.51 -14.06 11.58
CA ARG A 119 -16.91 -14.15 11.13
C ARG A 119 -17.44 -15.59 11.00
N PRO A 120 -16.71 -16.56 10.41
CA PRO A 120 -17.19 -17.92 10.24
C PRO A 120 -17.38 -18.69 11.55
N LEU A 121 -16.87 -18.18 12.67
CA LEU A 121 -16.88 -18.84 13.97
C LEU A 121 -18.01 -18.36 14.90
N PHE A 122 -18.86 -17.47 14.43
CA PHE A 122 -20.09 -17.17 15.11
C PHE A 122 -21.19 -18.14 14.63
N PRO A 123 -22.10 -18.58 15.54
CA PRO A 123 -23.21 -19.44 15.14
C PRO A 123 -24.04 -18.80 14.02
N SER A 124 -24.48 -19.59 13.05
CA SER A 124 -25.22 -19.10 11.88
C SER A 124 -26.55 -18.42 12.24
N ASN A 125 -27.11 -18.77 13.39
CA ASN A 125 -28.34 -18.22 13.94
C ASN A 125 -28.11 -17.13 14.99
N TYR A 126 -26.88 -16.57 15.09
CA TYR A 126 -26.55 -15.44 15.97
C TYR A 126 -26.61 -14.15 15.19
N HIS A 127 -27.63 -13.30 15.45
CA HIS A 127 -27.88 -12.07 14.68
C HIS A 127 -27.74 -10.78 15.49
N ALA A 128 -27.31 -10.86 16.75
CA ALA A 128 -27.03 -9.68 17.55
C ALA A 128 -25.75 -8.96 17.02
N GLU A 129 -25.80 -7.62 17.04
CA GLU A 129 -24.72 -6.77 16.54
C GLU A 129 -23.46 -6.89 17.42
N VAL A 130 -22.29 -7.10 16.79
CA VAL A 130 -21.00 -7.25 17.48
C VAL A 130 -19.99 -6.24 16.94
N PHE A 131 -19.36 -5.51 17.87
CA PHE A 131 -18.26 -4.58 17.59
C PHE A 131 -16.98 -5.08 18.22
N VAL A 132 -15.96 -5.30 17.38
CA VAL A 132 -14.59 -5.63 17.78
C VAL A 132 -13.69 -4.46 17.46
N ASN A 133 -13.02 -3.88 18.47
CA ASN A 133 -12.08 -2.79 18.29
C ASN A 133 -10.69 -3.22 18.74
N VAL A 134 -9.69 -3.03 17.88
CA VAL A 134 -8.28 -3.27 18.17
C VAL A 134 -7.52 -1.96 17.97
N MET A 135 -6.87 -1.48 19.02
CA MET A 135 -6.13 -0.21 19.02
C MET A 135 -4.66 -0.43 19.31
N LEU A 136 -3.79 0.12 18.45
CA LEU A 136 -2.37 0.22 18.72
C LEU A 136 -2.11 1.33 19.75
N LEU A 137 -1.56 0.95 20.91
CA LEU A 137 -1.25 1.84 22.03
C LEU A 137 0.23 2.18 22.15
N SER A 138 1.12 1.30 21.65
CA SER A 138 2.57 1.51 21.66
C SER A 138 3.22 0.71 20.53
N ALA A 139 4.19 1.31 19.83
CA ALA A 139 5.03 0.64 18.84
C ALA A 139 6.35 1.41 18.68
N ASP A 140 7.45 0.67 18.49
CA ASP A 140 8.78 1.23 18.25
C ASP A 140 9.27 1.06 16.80
N GLY A 141 8.41 0.49 15.93
CA GLY A 141 8.76 0.22 14.54
C GLY A 141 9.64 -1.02 14.33
N VAL A 142 9.72 -1.92 15.33
CA VAL A 142 10.42 -3.20 15.20
C VAL A 142 9.47 -4.32 14.84
N ASP A 143 8.49 -4.61 15.71
CA ASP A 143 7.48 -5.64 15.49
C ASP A 143 6.29 -5.06 14.70
N GLN A 144 5.63 -5.89 13.89
CA GLN A 144 4.48 -5.51 13.08
C GLN A 144 3.18 -5.72 13.88
N PRO A 145 2.44 -4.65 14.24
CA PRO A 145 1.28 -4.78 15.11
C PRO A 145 0.07 -5.43 14.43
N ASP A 146 -0.05 -5.31 13.11
CA ASP A 146 -1.13 -5.93 12.32
C ASP A 146 -1.11 -7.46 12.40
N ALA A 147 0.08 -8.07 12.48
CA ALA A 147 0.23 -9.52 12.67
C ALA A 147 -0.35 -10.05 14.02
N LEU A 148 -0.52 -9.16 15.00
CA LEU A 148 -1.03 -9.49 16.33
C LEU A 148 -2.52 -9.14 16.50
N ALA A 149 -3.13 -8.47 15.51
CA ALA A 149 -4.47 -7.90 15.63
C ALA A 149 -5.56 -8.99 15.78
N GLY A 150 -5.49 -10.04 14.98
CA GLY A 150 -6.43 -11.16 15.05
C GLY A 150 -6.34 -11.94 16.37
N PHE A 151 -5.11 -12.15 16.85
CA PHE A 151 -4.88 -12.77 18.16
C PHE A 151 -5.46 -11.92 19.30
N ALA A 152 -5.25 -10.63 19.30
CA ALA A 152 -5.81 -9.73 20.30
C ALA A 152 -7.34 -9.69 20.28
N ALA A 153 -7.94 -9.64 19.08
CA ALA A 153 -9.38 -9.64 18.87
C ALA A 153 -10.04 -10.95 19.37
N SER A 154 -9.46 -12.09 18.97
CA SER A 154 -9.93 -13.41 19.42
C SER A 154 -9.79 -13.60 20.94
N ALA A 155 -8.68 -13.13 21.53
CA ALA A 155 -8.48 -13.19 22.96
C ALA A 155 -9.51 -12.33 23.72
N ALA A 156 -9.94 -11.18 23.18
CA ALA A 156 -11.04 -10.39 23.75
C ALA A 156 -12.38 -11.14 23.70
N LEU A 157 -12.69 -11.84 22.59
CA LEU A 157 -13.85 -12.70 22.46
C LEU A 157 -13.79 -13.90 23.43
N ALA A 158 -12.63 -14.52 23.59
CA ALA A 158 -12.41 -15.60 24.55
C ALA A 158 -12.63 -15.16 26.01
N CYS A 159 -12.38 -13.88 26.33
CA CYS A 159 -12.66 -13.28 27.63
C CYS A 159 -14.11 -12.84 27.82
N SER A 160 -14.98 -12.99 26.82
CA SER A 160 -16.39 -12.63 26.84
C SER A 160 -17.30 -13.86 26.88
N ASP A 161 -18.56 -13.66 27.21
CA ASP A 161 -19.61 -14.68 27.09
C ASP A 161 -20.37 -14.64 25.77
N ILE A 162 -19.91 -13.83 24.80
CA ILE A 162 -20.47 -13.78 23.45
C ILE A 162 -20.33 -15.15 22.80
N PRO A 163 -21.36 -15.65 22.09
CA PRO A 163 -21.31 -16.93 21.35
C PRO A 163 -20.19 -16.91 20.31
N PHE A 164 -19.20 -17.75 20.49
CA PHE A 164 -18.02 -17.87 19.62
C PHE A 164 -17.48 -19.29 19.73
N GLU A 165 -17.39 -20.02 18.63
CA GLU A 165 -17.19 -21.47 18.65
C GLU A 165 -15.83 -21.88 19.19
N CYS A 166 -14.76 -21.24 18.68
CA CYS A 166 -13.40 -21.54 19.13
C CYS A 166 -12.46 -20.34 18.95
N PRO A 167 -11.40 -20.24 19.77
CA PRO A 167 -10.37 -19.24 19.58
C PRO A 167 -9.59 -19.43 18.27
N ILE A 168 -9.20 -18.30 17.68
CA ILE A 168 -8.28 -18.25 16.53
C ILE A 168 -7.02 -17.46 16.88
N SER A 169 -6.03 -17.53 16.02
CA SER A 169 -4.98 -16.54 15.93
C SER A 169 -4.62 -16.24 14.48
N GLU A 170 -3.95 -15.12 14.29
CA GLU A 170 -3.28 -14.76 13.05
C GLU A 170 -1.78 -14.70 13.29
N VAL A 171 -1.00 -15.06 12.28
CA VAL A 171 0.44 -14.85 12.24
C VAL A 171 0.84 -14.39 10.84
N ARG A 172 1.86 -13.55 10.77
CA ARG A 172 2.54 -13.23 9.53
C ARG A 172 3.64 -14.26 9.29
N VAL A 173 3.69 -14.82 8.09
CA VAL A 173 4.75 -15.74 7.67
C VAL A 173 5.55 -15.10 6.54
N ALA A 174 6.83 -14.86 6.76
CA ALA A 174 7.77 -14.49 5.72
C ALA A 174 8.62 -15.70 5.32
N ARG A 175 9.02 -15.78 4.04
CA ARG A 175 10.11 -16.67 3.62
C ARG A 175 11.35 -15.85 3.35
N ILE A 176 12.43 -16.15 4.06
CA ILE A 176 13.72 -15.46 3.99
C ILE A 176 14.80 -16.51 3.76
N ASN A 177 15.51 -16.41 2.66
CA ASN A 177 16.55 -17.39 2.28
C ASN A 177 16.05 -18.86 2.26
N GLY A 178 14.76 -19.07 1.97
CA GLY A 178 14.12 -20.39 1.92
C GLY A 178 13.60 -20.90 3.27
N GLU A 179 13.78 -20.15 4.38
CA GLU A 179 13.28 -20.49 5.70
C GLU A 179 12.02 -19.70 6.04
N TYR A 180 11.07 -20.30 6.78
CA TYR A 180 9.85 -19.64 7.22
C TYR A 180 10.07 -18.95 8.57
N VAL A 181 9.81 -17.64 8.62
CA VAL A 181 9.90 -16.80 9.81
C VAL A 181 8.50 -16.35 10.21
N ILE A 182 8.14 -16.61 11.47
CA ILE A 182 6.83 -16.22 12.04
C ILE A 182 6.95 -14.82 12.67
N ASP A 183 5.99 -13.96 12.36
CA ASP A 183 5.92 -12.58 12.82
C ASP A 183 7.25 -11.84 12.66
N PRO A 184 7.78 -11.75 11.42
CA PRO A 184 9.06 -11.12 11.15
C PRO A 184 9.03 -9.64 11.52
N THR A 185 10.19 -9.09 11.87
CA THR A 185 10.36 -7.65 12.08
C THR A 185 10.30 -6.89 10.76
N PHE A 186 10.04 -5.56 10.81
CA PHE A 186 10.10 -4.70 9.61
C PHE A 186 11.44 -4.80 8.85
N GLU A 187 12.55 -4.99 9.58
CA GLU A 187 13.88 -5.13 8.96
C GLU A 187 14.00 -6.48 8.22
N GLN A 188 13.53 -7.57 8.80
CA GLN A 188 13.54 -8.89 8.19
C GLN A 188 12.67 -8.96 6.93
N MET A 189 11.55 -8.21 6.89
CA MET A 189 10.67 -8.16 5.73
C MET A 189 11.35 -7.64 4.45
N LYS A 190 12.40 -6.83 4.56
CA LYS A 190 13.13 -6.32 3.39
C LYS A 190 13.79 -7.42 2.55
N GLU A 191 14.16 -8.53 3.20
CA GLU A 191 14.79 -9.68 2.55
C GLU A 191 13.80 -10.78 2.13
N ALA A 192 12.52 -10.64 2.51
CA ALA A 192 11.51 -11.65 2.25
C ALA A 192 11.13 -11.74 0.76
N ASP A 193 10.93 -12.98 0.29
CA ASP A 193 10.34 -13.28 -1.02
C ASP A 193 8.88 -13.78 -0.92
N MET A 194 8.38 -13.99 0.30
CA MET A 194 6.99 -14.29 0.63
C MET A 194 6.60 -13.48 1.88
N ASP A 195 5.42 -12.90 1.84
CA ASP A 195 4.75 -12.20 2.93
C ASP A 195 3.27 -12.58 2.93
N ILE A 196 2.87 -13.46 3.84
CA ILE A 196 1.48 -13.89 3.95
C ILE A 196 0.98 -13.80 5.40
N MET A 197 -0.24 -13.30 5.56
CA MET A 197 -1.02 -13.41 6.79
C MET A 197 -1.83 -14.70 6.75
N VAL A 198 -1.77 -15.46 7.81
CA VAL A 198 -2.51 -16.70 7.97
C VAL A 198 -3.33 -16.65 9.25
N GLY A 199 -4.64 -16.75 9.12
CA GLY A 199 -5.57 -16.88 10.24
C GLY A 199 -6.07 -18.31 10.35
N ALA A 200 -6.03 -18.89 11.56
CA ALA A 200 -6.43 -20.27 11.78
C ALA A 200 -6.97 -20.49 13.21
N SER A 201 -7.76 -21.53 13.36
CA SER A 201 -8.05 -22.15 14.66
C SER A 201 -6.89 -23.09 15.07
N ALA A 202 -7.02 -23.80 16.17
CA ALA A 202 -6.03 -24.81 16.58
C ALA A 202 -5.92 -25.98 15.58
N GLU A 203 -6.92 -26.20 14.75
CA GLU A 203 -7.03 -27.37 13.86
C GLU A 203 -7.09 -26.98 12.38
N ASN A 204 -7.66 -25.82 12.03
CA ASN A 204 -8.05 -25.49 10.67
C ASN A 204 -7.61 -24.10 10.24
N ILE A 205 -7.09 -23.99 9.00
CA ILE A 205 -6.85 -22.70 8.35
C ILE A 205 -8.19 -22.08 7.96
N MET A 206 -8.38 -20.80 8.27
CA MET A 206 -9.61 -20.04 8.01
C MET A 206 -9.41 -18.95 6.94
N MET A 207 -8.25 -18.30 6.93
CA MET A 207 -7.95 -17.19 6.04
C MET A 207 -6.47 -17.15 5.69
N VAL A 208 -6.17 -16.83 4.43
CA VAL A 208 -4.81 -16.53 3.96
C VAL A 208 -4.86 -15.31 3.07
N GLU A 209 -3.95 -14.36 3.25
CA GLU A 209 -3.78 -13.25 2.33
C GLU A 209 -2.33 -12.78 2.30
N GLY A 210 -1.79 -12.51 1.10
CA GLY A 210 -0.44 -11.98 1.01
C GLY A 210 0.12 -11.89 -0.40
N GLU A 211 1.41 -11.62 -0.45
CA GLU A 211 2.18 -11.44 -1.68
C GLU A 211 3.45 -12.28 -1.71
N MET A 212 3.94 -12.52 -2.92
CA MET A 212 5.11 -13.37 -3.15
C MET A 212 5.89 -12.93 -4.38
N LYS A 213 7.18 -13.21 -4.39
CA LYS A 213 8.08 -12.97 -5.53
C LYS A 213 8.27 -14.27 -6.33
N GLU A 214 7.20 -14.69 -7.04
CA GLU A 214 7.18 -15.90 -7.88
C GLU A 214 7.52 -17.19 -7.10
N VAL A 215 6.91 -17.34 -5.94
CA VAL A 215 7.10 -18.50 -5.06
C VAL A 215 6.29 -19.69 -5.57
N SER A 216 6.78 -20.91 -5.35
CA SER A 216 6.10 -22.13 -5.74
C SER A 216 4.87 -22.43 -4.88
N GLU A 217 3.92 -23.19 -5.43
CA GLU A 217 2.73 -23.65 -4.70
C GLU A 217 3.13 -24.55 -3.51
N GLN A 218 4.23 -25.31 -3.61
CA GLN A 218 4.74 -26.16 -2.53
C GLN A 218 5.32 -25.34 -1.38
N ASP A 219 6.03 -24.25 -1.67
CA ASP A 219 6.52 -23.33 -0.63
C ASP A 219 5.37 -22.66 0.10
N MET A 220 4.29 -22.31 -0.62
CA MET A 220 3.08 -21.79 0.01
C MET A 220 2.48 -22.80 1.03
N ILE A 221 2.36 -24.06 0.64
CA ILE A 221 1.91 -25.13 1.57
C ILE A 221 2.84 -25.27 2.77
N GLY A 222 4.16 -25.16 2.55
CA GLY A 222 5.15 -25.15 3.63
C GLY A 222 4.93 -24.00 4.63
N ALA A 223 4.68 -22.80 4.15
CA ALA A 223 4.39 -21.64 4.96
C ALA A 223 3.10 -21.80 5.77
N LEU A 224 2.04 -22.35 5.16
CA LEU A 224 0.77 -22.63 5.85
C LEU A 224 0.95 -23.66 7.00
N LYS A 225 1.79 -24.68 6.80
CA LYS A 225 2.13 -25.65 7.86
C LYS A 225 2.91 -24.99 9.00
N ALA A 226 3.84 -24.09 8.70
CA ALA A 226 4.59 -23.32 9.70
C ALA A 226 3.64 -22.40 10.50
N ALA A 227 2.73 -21.72 9.83
CA ALA A 227 1.70 -20.89 10.48
C ALA A 227 0.85 -21.70 11.47
N MET A 228 0.31 -22.86 11.05
CA MET A 228 -0.51 -23.72 11.90
C MET A 228 0.22 -24.17 13.17
N ALA A 229 1.51 -24.53 13.04
CA ALA A 229 2.34 -24.91 14.18
C ALA A 229 2.52 -23.77 15.20
N ALA A 230 2.60 -22.50 14.71
CA ALA A 230 2.72 -21.32 15.55
C ALA A 230 1.36 -20.90 16.18
N ILE A 231 0.26 -21.00 15.45
CA ILE A 231 -1.07 -20.58 15.88
C ILE A 231 -1.63 -21.49 16.98
N LYS A 232 -1.43 -22.79 16.88
CA LYS A 232 -1.99 -23.77 17.80
C LYS A 232 -1.79 -23.42 19.29
N PRO A 233 -0.55 -23.17 19.78
CA PRO A 233 -0.36 -22.79 21.20
C PRO A 233 -1.00 -21.44 21.54
N MET A 234 -1.20 -20.53 20.58
CA MET A 234 -1.90 -19.27 20.82
C MET A 234 -3.40 -19.50 21.07
N CYS A 235 -4.02 -20.44 20.36
CA CYS A 235 -5.42 -20.83 20.58
C CYS A 235 -5.60 -21.59 21.91
N GLU A 236 -4.67 -22.50 22.23
CA GLU A 236 -4.66 -23.23 23.50
C GLU A 236 -4.60 -22.27 24.70
N LEU A 237 -3.74 -21.25 24.65
CA LEU A 237 -3.62 -20.22 25.69
C LEU A 237 -4.95 -19.45 25.91
N GLN A 238 -5.64 -19.11 24.85
CA GLN A 238 -6.94 -18.43 24.92
C GLN A 238 -8.03 -19.32 25.52
N THR A 239 -8.04 -20.61 25.17
CA THR A 239 -8.94 -21.61 25.75
C THR A 239 -8.71 -21.75 27.26
N GLU A 240 -7.45 -21.78 27.70
CA GLU A 240 -7.12 -21.78 29.14
C GLU A 240 -7.59 -20.50 29.84
N LEU A 241 -7.38 -19.34 29.20
CA LEU A 241 -7.79 -18.04 29.74
C LEU A 241 -9.33 -17.94 29.87
N SER A 242 -10.08 -18.40 28.87
CA SER A 242 -11.54 -18.43 28.90
C SER A 242 -12.06 -19.29 30.07
N LYS A 243 -11.49 -20.47 30.29
CA LYS A 243 -11.86 -21.38 31.41
C LYS A 243 -11.52 -20.76 32.76
N GLU A 244 -10.36 -20.11 32.92
CA GLU A 244 -9.96 -19.46 34.16
C GLU A 244 -10.88 -18.30 34.54
N LEU A 245 -11.44 -17.61 33.54
CA LEU A 245 -12.40 -16.52 33.69
C LEU A 245 -13.84 -17.03 33.87
N GLY A 246 -14.14 -18.33 33.63
CA GLY A 246 -15.48 -18.88 33.57
C GLY A 246 -16.32 -18.35 32.40
N LYS A 247 -15.62 -18.01 31.27
CA LYS A 247 -16.22 -17.50 30.02
C LYS A 247 -16.25 -18.56 28.91
N ASP A 248 -15.94 -19.81 29.24
CA ASP A 248 -16.16 -20.98 28.41
C ASP A 248 -17.66 -21.33 28.27
N VAL A 249 -18.50 -20.90 29.22
CA VAL A 249 -19.95 -20.94 29.10
C VAL A 249 -20.43 -19.65 28.46
N LYS A 250 -20.97 -19.77 27.26
CA LYS A 250 -21.47 -18.64 26.47
C LYS A 250 -22.91 -18.30 26.87
N ARG A 251 -23.30 -17.00 26.66
CA ARG A 251 -24.64 -16.49 26.94
C ARG A 251 -25.68 -17.17 26.04
N GLU A 252 -26.89 -17.34 26.58
CA GLU A 252 -28.05 -17.59 25.74
C GLU A 252 -28.39 -16.33 24.93
N TYR A 253 -28.92 -16.51 23.72
CA TYR A 253 -29.24 -15.42 22.80
C TYR A 253 -30.53 -15.71 22.08
N ASP A 254 -31.20 -14.67 21.60
CA ASP A 254 -32.35 -14.78 20.73
C ASP A 254 -31.92 -15.23 19.33
N HIS A 255 -32.70 -16.10 18.76
CA HIS A 255 -32.53 -16.65 17.43
C HIS A 255 -33.87 -16.79 16.72
N GLU A 256 -33.83 -17.11 15.46
CA GLU A 256 -35.05 -17.25 14.67
C GLU A 256 -35.96 -18.35 15.22
N VAL A 257 -37.24 -18.05 15.17
CA VAL A 257 -38.22 -19.07 15.34
C VAL A 257 -38.25 -19.95 14.08
N ASN A 258 -38.21 -21.24 14.27
CA ASN A 258 -38.25 -22.22 13.19
C ASN A 258 -39.57 -23.03 13.24
N ASP A 259 -40.08 -23.34 12.04
CA ASP A 259 -41.16 -24.27 11.81
C ASP A 259 -40.61 -25.47 11.03
N GLU A 260 -40.33 -26.54 11.77
CA GLU A 260 -39.72 -27.74 11.18
C GLU A 260 -40.69 -28.49 10.25
N GLU A 261 -42.01 -28.42 10.48
CA GLU A 261 -43.00 -29.02 9.58
C GLU A 261 -42.98 -28.29 8.23
N LEU A 262 -42.99 -26.96 8.25
CA LEU A 262 -42.88 -26.15 7.04
C LEU A 262 -41.53 -26.39 6.33
N ARG A 263 -40.42 -26.50 7.07
CA ARG A 263 -39.10 -26.79 6.52
C ARG A 263 -39.05 -28.15 5.80
N GLU A 264 -39.59 -29.20 6.43
CA GLU A 264 -39.68 -30.52 5.83
C GLU A 264 -40.58 -30.53 4.60
N GLN A 265 -41.73 -29.83 4.65
CA GLN A 265 -42.62 -29.67 3.51
C GLN A 265 -41.92 -29.02 2.34
N MET A 266 -41.26 -27.88 2.56
CA MET A 266 -40.51 -27.16 1.53
C MET A 266 -39.41 -28.02 0.91
N ASN A 267 -38.65 -28.70 1.75
CA ASN A 267 -37.55 -29.54 1.26
C ASN A 267 -38.12 -30.67 0.37
N LYS A 268 -39.22 -31.30 0.77
CA LYS A 268 -39.87 -32.36 0.01
C LYS A 268 -40.45 -31.87 -1.33
N GLU A 269 -41.06 -30.68 -1.35
CA GLU A 269 -41.77 -30.18 -2.52
C GLU A 269 -40.85 -29.38 -3.48
N LEU A 270 -39.84 -28.63 -2.95
CA LEU A 270 -39.06 -27.67 -3.74
C LEU A 270 -37.68 -28.18 -4.12
N TYR A 271 -37.13 -29.20 -3.44
CA TYR A 271 -35.78 -29.67 -3.74
C TYR A 271 -35.61 -30.16 -5.19
N GLN A 272 -36.55 -31.02 -5.67
CA GLN A 272 -36.44 -31.55 -7.03
C GLN A 272 -36.59 -30.45 -8.12
N PRO A 273 -37.58 -29.54 -8.01
CA PRO A 273 -37.64 -28.37 -8.91
C PRO A 273 -36.36 -27.53 -8.92
N ALA A 274 -35.79 -27.21 -7.75
CA ALA A 274 -34.57 -26.48 -7.63
C ALA A 274 -33.37 -27.22 -8.26
N TYR A 275 -33.27 -28.53 -8.03
CA TYR A 275 -32.24 -29.38 -8.65
C TYR A 275 -32.38 -29.40 -10.19
N ASP A 276 -33.59 -29.45 -10.72
CA ASP A 276 -33.87 -29.44 -12.16
C ASP A 276 -33.51 -28.09 -12.80
N VAL A 277 -33.71 -26.97 -12.11
CA VAL A 277 -33.26 -25.65 -12.54
C VAL A 277 -31.72 -25.60 -12.59
N THR A 278 -31.05 -26.10 -11.56
CA THR A 278 -29.58 -26.17 -11.53
C THR A 278 -29.01 -26.91 -12.75
N LYS A 279 -29.67 -27.99 -13.20
CA LYS A 279 -29.23 -28.77 -14.37
C LYS A 279 -29.45 -28.09 -15.73
N GLN A 280 -30.29 -27.05 -15.80
CA GLN A 280 -30.61 -26.40 -17.08
C GLN A 280 -29.48 -25.49 -17.57
N ALA A 281 -28.45 -25.22 -16.77
CA ALA A 281 -27.31 -24.38 -17.13
C ALA A 281 -27.73 -22.99 -17.66
N LEU A 282 -28.68 -22.36 -16.98
CA LEU A 282 -29.23 -21.06 -17.36
C LEU A 282 -28.23 -19.92 -17.11
N GLU A 283 -28.32 -18.85 -17.91
CA GLU A 283 -27.67 -17.59 -17.61
C GLU A 283 -28.16 -17.02 -16.27
N LYS A 284 -27.34 -16.17 -15.63
CA LYS A 284 -27.52 -15.67 -14.26
C LYS A 284 -28.95 -15.16 -14.00
N GLN A 285 -29.46 -14.27 -14.86
CA GLN A 285 -30.79 -13.66 -14.65
C GLN A 285 -31.91 -14.66 -14.85
N ALA A 286 -31.88 -15.47 -15.90
CA ALA A 286 -32.88 -16.50 -16.18
C ALA A 286 -32.91 -17.56 -15.07
N ARG A 287 -31.76 -17.88 -14.49
CA ARG A 287 -31.65 -18.80 -13.33
C ARG A 287 -32.26 -18.21 -12.07
N ALA A 288 -31.96 -16.94 -11.76
CA ALA A 288 -32.55 -16.25 -10.62
C ALA A 288 -34.09 -16.18 -10.76
N GLU A 289 -34.61 -15.80 -11.90
CA GLU A 289 -36.05 -15.75 -12.18
C GLU A 289 -36.71 -17.14 -12.06
N ALA A 290 -36.01 -18.22 -12.46
CA ALA A 290 -36.51 -19.58 -12.33
C ALA A 290 -36.59 -20.02 -10.87
N PHE A 291 -35.59 -19.69 -10.04
CA PHE A 291 -35.62 -19.98 -8.60
C PHE A 291 -36.66 -19.14 -7.86
N GLU A 292 -36.72 -17.83 -8.11
CA GLU A 292 -37.76 -16.94 -7.54
C GLU A 292 -39.19 -17.44 -7.85
N LYS A 293 -39.41 -17.92 -9.07
CA LYS A 293 -40.69 -18.46 -9.47
C LYS A 293 -41.09 -19.72 -8.64
N ILE A 294 -40.17 -20.64 -8.38
CA ILE A 294 -40.45 -21.83 -7.57
C ILE A 294 -40.93 -21.42 -6.18
N LEU A 295 -40.24 -20.46 -5.56
CA LEU A 295 -40.61 -19.96 -4.24
C LEU A 295 -41.94 -19.19 -4.27
N ALA A 296 -42.16 -18.36 -5.29
CA ALA A 296 -43.40 -17.59 -5.46
C ALA A 296 -44.63 -18.54 -5.62
N ASP A 297 -44.52 -19.55 -6.50
CA ASP A 297 -45.59 -20.56 -6.70
C ASP A 297 -45.91 -21.32 -5.39
N PHE A 298 -44.88 -21.61 -4.58
CA PHE A 298 -45.11 -22.25 -3.26
C PHE A 298 -45.77 -21.28 -2.27
N LYS A 299 -45.33 -20.03 -2.18
CA LYS A 299 -45.95 -19.00 -1.31
C LYS A 299 -47.44 -18.78 -1.67
N GLU A 300 -47.77 -18.72 -2.95
CA GLU A 300 -49.16 -18.58 -3.43
C GLU A 300 -50.03 -19.79 -3.04
N LYS A 301 -49.50 -21.01 -3.21
CA LYS A 301 -50.16 -22.24 -2.79
C LYS A 301 -50.37 -22.26 -1.29
N TYR A 302 -49.36 -21.95 -0.50
CA TYR A 302 -49.41 -21.94 0.97
C TYR A 302 -50.43 -20.93 1.49
N ALA A 303 -50.49 -19.73 0.93
CA ALA A 303 -51.46 -18.71 1.29
C ALA A 303 -52.91 -19.15 0.99
N ALA A 304 -53.12 -19.89 -0.11
CA ALA A 304 -54.44 -20.41 -0.45
C ALA A 304 -54.90 -21.53 0.51
N GLU A 305 -53.96 -22.35 1.01
CA GLU A 305 -54.21 -23.45 1.96
C GLU A 305 -54.41 -22.94 3.41
N HIS A 306 -53.84 -21.76 3.75
CA HIS A 306 -53.86 -21.19 5.12
C HIS A 306 -54.49 -19.78 5.14
N ALA A 307 -55.65 -19.65 4.48
CA ALA A 307 -56.41 -18.38 4.40
C ALA A 307 -56.98 -17.91 5.77
N ASP A 308 -56.82 -18.68 6.81
CA ASP A 308 -57.17 -18.38 8.19
C ASP A 308 -56.10 -17.64 8.99
N LEU A 309 -54.86 -17.57 8.50
CA LEU A 309 -53.78 -16.80 9.11
C LEU A 309 -53.97 -15.29 8.94
N THR A 310 -53.55 -14.52 9.94
CA THR A 310 -53.48 -13.05 9.85
C THR A 310 -52.35 -12.61 8.89
N GLU A 311 -52.37 -11.34 8.45
CA GLU A 311 -51.31 -10.77 7.59
C GLU A 311 -49.94 -10.86 8.28
N ASP A 312 -49.88 -10.54 9.59
CA ASP A 312 -48.61 -10.59 10.35
C ASP A 312 -48.07 -12.02 10.46
N GLU A 313 -48.90 -13.01 10.77
CA GLU A 313 -48.52 -14.42 10.82
C GLU A 313 -48.08 -14.95 9.45
N MET A 314 -48.72 -14.50 8.38
CA MET A 314 -48.34 -14.89 7.03
C MET A 314 -46.99 -14.28 6.65
N GLU A 315 -46.70 -13.02 7.02
CA GLU A 315 -45.42 -12.34 6.77
C GLU A 315 -44.27 -13.08 7.52
N GLU A 316 -44.47 -13.49 8.78
CA GLU A 316 -43.51 -14.34 9.51
C GLU A 316 -43.26 -15.69 8.79
N LYS A 317 -44.30 -16.33 8.25
CA LYS A 317 -44.16 -17.58 7.47
C LYS A 317 -43.36 -17.32 6.17
N TYR A 318 -43.65 -16.23 5.48
CA TYR A 318 -42.90 -15.89 4.28
C TYR A 318 -41.40 -15.63 4.56
N ALA A 319 -41.06 -14.97 5.65
CA ALA A 319 -39.66 -14.82 6.07
C ALA A 319 -38.98 -16.15 6.35
N MET A 320 -39.68 -17.10 7.01
CA MET A 320 -39.21 -18.47 7.22
C MET A 320 -39.03 -19.21 5.87
N MET A 321 -39.97 -19.05 4.93
CA MET A 321 -39.91 -19.69 3.61
C MET A 321 -38.70 -19.17 2.82
N ASP A 322 -38.42 -17.87 2.82
CA ASP A 322 -37.25 -17.30 2.17
C ASP A 322 -35.94 -17.94 2.68
N ARG A 323 -35.82 -18.07 3.99
CA ARG A 323 -34.65 -18.66 4.64
C ARG A 323 -34.53 -20.18 4.34
N TYR A 324 -35.60 -20.94 4.44
CA TYR A 324 -35.60 -22.39 4.17
C TYR A 324 -35.37 -22.71 2.70
N TYR A 325 -35.90 -21.85 1.80
CA TYR A 325 -35.69 -22.01 0.37
C TYR A 325 -34.22 -21.77 -0.03
N HIS A 326 -33.55 -20.80 0.58
CA HIS A 326 -32.11 -20.60 0.40
C HIS A 326 -31.32 -21.89 0.77
N ASP A 327 -31.69 -22.61 1.85
CA ASP A 327 -31.07 -23.88 2.20
C ASP A 327 -31.33 -24.95 1.13
N VAL A 328 -32.57 -25.03 0.62
CA VAL A 328 -32.95 -25.95 -0.47
C VAL A 328 -32.17 -25.68 -1.75
N GLU A 329 -32.04 -24.42 -2.14
CA GLU A 329 -31.29 -23.99 -3.33
C GLU A 329 -29.80 -24.36 -3.17
N ARG A 330 -29.22 -24.05 -1.99
CA ARG A 330 -27.85 -24.40 -1.65
C ARG A 330 -27.59 -25.89 -1.76
N ASP A 331 -28.44 -26.70 -1.16
CA ASP A 331 -28.32 -28.17 -1.19
C ASP A 331 -28.46 -28.72 -2.60
N ALA A 332 -29.45 -28.27 -3.38
CA ALA A 332 -29.66 -28.66 -4.76
C ALA A 332 -28.45 -28.37 -5.64
N MET A 333 -27.87 -27.18 -5.53
CA MET A 333 -26.67 -26.79 -6.25
C MET A 333 -25.47 -27.67 -5.87
N ARG A 334 -25.21 -27.83 -4.56
CA ARG A 334 -24.07 -28.59 -4.04
C ARG A 334 -24.14 -30.05 -4.47
N ARG A 335 -25.32 -30.69 -4.36
CA ARG A 335 -25.54 -32.07 -4.80
C ARG A 335 -25.39 -32.25 -6.30
N CYS A 336 -25.87 -31.33 -7.12
CA CYS A 336 -25.72 -31.41 -8.56
C CYS A 336 -24.20 -31.40 -8.95
N ILE A 337 -23.42 -30.48 -8.34
CA ILE A 337 -21.98 -30.41 -8.58
C ILE A 337 -21.27 -31.68 -8.07
N LEU A 338 -21.59 -32.15 -6.88
CA LEU A 338 -20.92 -33.33 -6.31
C LEU A 338 -21.30 -34.64 -7.01
N ASP A 339 -22.55 -34.84 -7.39
CA ASP A 339 -23.07 -36.13 -7.86
C ASP A 339 -22.91 -36.26 -9.39
N GLU A 340 -23.14 -35.18 -10.14
CA GLU A 340 -23.09 -35.19 -11.59
C GLU A 340 -21.87 -34.49 -12.18
N GLY A 341 -21.14 -33.69 -11.40
CA GLY A 341 -19.99 -32.92 -11.86
C GLY A 341 -20.37 -31.76 -12.81
N ILE A 342 -21.64 -31.32 -12.74
CA ILE A 342 -22.18 -30.24 -13.57
C ILE A 342 -22.38 -29.00 -12.69
N ARG A 343 -21.87 -27.87 -13.14
CA ARG A 343 -21.97 -26.56 -12.47
C ARG A 343 -23.22 -25.80 -12.91
N LEU A 344 -23.52 -24.69 -12.23
CA LEU A 344 -24.72 -23.87 -12.48
C LEU A 344 -24.83 -23.33 -13.92
N ASP A 345 -23.71 -23.20 -14.63
CA ASP A 345 -23.64 -22.77 -16.03
C ASP A 345 -23.30 -23.91 -17.01
N GLY A 346 -23.37 -25.16 -16.54
CA GLY A 346 -23.14 -26.36 -17.35
C GLY A 346 -21.67 -26.74 -17.53
N ARG A 347 -20.72 -25.94 -17.01
CA ARG A 347 -19.29 -26.29 -17.06
C ARG A 347 -18.96 -27.47 -16.16
N LYS A 348 -17.82 -28.13 -16.47
CA LYS A 348 -17.16 -29.05 -15.54
C LYS A 348 -16.41 -28.28 -14.47
N THR A 349 -15.95 -28.99 -13.46
CA THR A 349 -15.30 -28.40 -12.28
C THR A 349 -13.98 -27.67 -12.59
N ASP A 350 -13.27 -28.02 -13.64
CA ASP A 350 -11.97 -27.48 -14.07
C ASP A 350 -12.07 -26.50 -15.27
N GLU A 351 -13.25 -26.32 -15.82
CA GLU A 351 -13.48 -25.47 -16.98
C GLU A 351 -13.55 -23.98 -16.60
N ILE A 352 -12.94 -23.15 -17.47
CA ILE A 352 -12.92 -21.69 -17.35
C ILE A 352 -13.90 -21.09 -18.38
N ARG A 353 -14.64 -20.06 -18.01
CA ARG A 353 -15.53 -19.32 -18.91
C ARG A 353 -14.79 -18.78 -20.13
N PRO A 354 -15.47 -18.56 -21.26
CA PRO A 354 -14.86 -17.93 -22.43
C PRO A 354 -14.22 -16.58 -22.09
N ILE A 355 -12.99 -16.35 -22.60
CA ILE A 355 -12.22 -15.14 -22.37
C ILE A 355 -12.16 -14.34 -23.66
N TRP A 356 -12.43 -13.05 -23.57
CA TRP A 356 -12.23 -12.06 -24.63
C TRP A 356 -11.43 -10.87 -24.08
N CYS A 357 -10.43 -10.42 -24.83
CA CYS A 357 -9.54 -9.35 -24.46
C CYS A 357 -9.39 -8.33 -25.59
N GLU A 358 -9.27 -7.05 -25.22
CA GLU A 358 -8.96 -5.96 -26.14
C GLU A 358 -7.95 -5.01 -25.51
N VAL A 359 -6.99 -4.52 -26.30
CA VAL A 359 -6.04 -3.49 -25.90
C VAL A 359 -6.25 -2.21 -26.71
N SER A 360 -5.97 -1.06 -26.10
CA SER A 360 -6.20 0.28 -26.69
C SER A 360 -7.67 0.60 -27.05
N PRO A 361 -8.71 0.16 -26.29
CA PRO A 361 -10.09 0.56 -26.60
C PRO A 361 -10.31 2.06 -26.44
N LEU A 362 -9.49 2.74 -25.64
CA LEU A 362 -9.61 4.17 -25.36
C LEU A 362 -8.47 4.97 -25.98
N PRO A 363 -8.74 6.09 -26.68
CA PRO A 363 -7.69 6.84 -27.40
C PRO A 363 -6.79 7.69 -26.51
N MET A 364 -7.28 8.25 -25.41
CA MET A 364 -6.55 9.21 -24.57
C MET A 364 -5.70 8.60 -23.44
N PRO A 365 -6.10 7.54 -22.73
CA PRO A 365 -5.26 6.92 -21.71
C PRO A 365 -3.93 6.43 -22.30
N HIS A 366 -2.87 6.45 -21.51
CA HIS A 366 -1.54 6.01 -21.92
C HIS A 366 -1.50 4.52 -22.27
N GLY A 367 -2.24 3.70 -21.53
CA GLY A 367 -2.61 2.33 -21.86
C GLY A 367 -4.04 2.06 -21.46
N SER A 368 -4.71 1.15 -22.14
CA SER A 368 -6.07 0.74 -21.80
C SER A 368 -6.37 -0.66 -22.32
N SER A 369 -7.24 -1.37 -21.60
CA SER A 369 -7.66 -2.72 -21.97
C SER A 369 -9.06 -3.03 -21.48
N ILE A 370 -9.72 -3.95 -22.15
CA ILE A 370 -10.89 -4.66 -21.65
C ILE A 370 -10.53 -6.13 -21.52
N PHE A 371 -10.89 -6.70 -20.39
CA PHE A 371 -10.83 -8.14 -20.14
C PHE A 371 -12.22 -8.63 -19.76
N THR A 372 -12.69 -9.63 -20.48
CA THR A 372 -14.00 -10.26 -20.24
C THR A 372 -13.82 -11.75 -20.03
N ARG A 373 -14.44 -12.29 -19.00
CA ARG A 373 -14.50 -13.71 -18.68
C ARG A 373 -15.94 -14.08 -18.37
N GLY A 374 -16.64 -14.64 -19.36
CA GLY A 374 -18.09 -14.82 -19.31
C GLY A 374 -18.79 -13.50 -18.96
N GLU A 375 -19.57 -13.48 -17.89
CA GLU A 375 -20.33 -12.35 -17.37
C GLU A 375 -19.51 -11.50 -16.35
N THR A 376 -18.19 -11.42 -16.49
CA THR A 376 -17.35 -10.55 -15.67
C THR A 376 -16.41 -9.75 -16.56
N GLN A 377 -16.51 -8.42 -16.50
CA GLN A 377 -15.78 -7.51 -17.38
C GLN A 377 -15.12 -6.38 -16.62
N SER A 378 -13.84 -6.13 -16.92
CA SER A 378 -13.04 -5.02 -16.39
C SER A 378 -12.48 -4.17 -17.52
N LEU A 379 -12.72 -2.86 -17.46
CA LEU A 379 -12.02 -1.84 -18.24
C LEU A 379 -10.92 -1.24 -17.37
N SER A 380 -9.68 -1.47 -17.76
CA SER A 380 -8.53 -0.92 -17.05
C SER A 380 -7.82 0.16 -17.87
N THR A 381 -7.39 1.23 -17.20
CA THR A 381 -6.63 2.33 -17.80
C THR A 381 -5.33 2.54 -17.05
N CYS A 382 -4.24 2.76 -17.77
CA CYS A 382 -2.93 3.07 -17.23
C CYS A 382 -2.56 4.52 -17.55
N THR A 383 -2.10 5.24 -16.54
CA THR A 383 -1.55 6.60 -16.64
C THR A 383 -0.13 6.59 -16.11
N LEU A 384 0.79 7.14 -16.90
CA LEU A 384 2.21 7.29 -16.56
C LEU A 384 2.47 8.74 -16.17
N GLY A 385 2.90 8.95 -14.96
CA GLY A 385 3.19 10.26 -14.39
C GLY A 385 4.67 10.46 -14.10
N THR A 386 4.99 11.61 -13.52
CA THR A 386 6.33 11.98 -13.06
C THR A 386 6.50 11.63 -11.57
N LYS A 387 7.67 11.88 -11.02
CA LYS A 387 7.92 11.75 -9.58
C LYS A 387 6.98 12.61 -8.70
N LEU A 388 6.50 13.75 -9.22
CA LEU A 388 5.55 14.61 -8.47
C LEU A 388 4.18 13.98 -8.27
N ASP A 389 3.87 12.92 -9.03
CA ASP A 389 2.60 12.18 -8.97
C ASP A 389 2.66 10.98 -8.00
N GLU A 390 3.80 10.75 -7.34
CA GLU A 390 3.94 9.71 -6.32
C GLU A 390 2.99 9.95 -5.14
N LYS A 391 2.34 8.90 -4.65
CA LYS A 391 1.50 8.97 -3.44
C LYS A 391 2.40 9.06 -2.21
N LEU A 392 2.28 10.14 -1.44
CA LEU A 392 2.88 10.21 -0.11
C LEU A 392 2.15 9.22 0.82
N VAL A 393 2.89 8.31 1.42
CA VAL A 393 2.47 7.44 2.52
C VAL A 393 2.97 8.09 3.81
N ASP A 394 2.05 8.46 4.70
CA ASP A 394 2.34 9.06 6.01
C ASP A 394 1.46 8.35 7.05
N ASP A 395 1.74 7.06 7.25
CA ASP A 395 1.08 6.23 8.24
C ASP A 395 1.90 6.20 9.57
N VAL A 396 1.37 5.59 10.60
CA VAL A 396 2.00 5.62 11.95
C VAL A 396 3.38 5.00 11.95
N LEU A 397 3.57 3.88 11.24
CA LEU A 397 4.82 3.12 11.21
C LEU A 397 5.49 3.13 9.83
N GLU A 398 4.79 3.54 8.79
CA GLU A 398 5.31 3.58 7.43
C GLU A 398 5.36 5.01 6.89
N HIS A 399 6.52 5.37 6.32
CA HIS A 399 6.74 6.65 5.66
C HIS A 399 7.45 6.43 4.34
N GLY A 400 6.99 7.13 3.31
CA GLY A 400 7.62 7.04 2.03
C GLY A 400 6.75 7.52 0.88
N TYR A 401 7.12 7.09 -0.31
CA TYR A 401 6.40 7.39 -1.54
C TYR A 401 6.10 6.10 -2.28
N GLN A 402 4.87 6.01 -2.77
CA GLN A 402 4.41 4.88 -3.56
C GLN A 402 4.33 5.28 -5.03
N ARG A 403 5.06 4.54 -5.89
CA ARG A 403 5.18 4.82 -7.33
C ARG A 403 4.17 4.04 -8.19
N PHE A 404 3.68 2.92 -7.71
CA PHE A 404 2.63 2.14 -8.37
C PHE A 404 1.34 2.25 -7.57
N LEU A 405 0.30 2.79 -8.19
CA LEU A 405 -1.02 3.00 -7.62
C LEU A 405 -2.04 2.17 -8.40
N LEU A 406 -2.90 1.44 -7.69
CA LEU A 406 -4.01 0.71 -8.29
C LEU A 406 -5.32 1.08 -7.61
N HIS A 407 -6.28 1.56 -8.39
CA HIS A 407 -7.62 1.91 -7.93
C HIS A 407 -8.65 0.99 -8.58
N TYR A 408 -9.44 0.34 -7.75
CA TYR A 408 -10.51 -0.55 -8.15
C TYR A 408 -11.86 0.11 -7.87
N ASN A 409 -12.72 0.17 -8.88
CA ASN A 409 -14.05 0.76 -8.79
C ASN A 409 -15.11 -0.28 -9.13
N PHE A 410 -16.10 -0.42 -8.21
CA PHE A 410 -17.20 -1.37 -8.34
C PHE A 410 -18.53 -0.62 -8.28
N PRO A 411 -18.99 -0.01 -9.38
CA PRO A 411 -20.23 0.74 -9.42
C PRO A 411 -21.45 -0.21 -9.38
N PRO A 412 -22.57 0.21 -8.78
CA PRO A 412 -23.77 -0.64 -8.65
C PRO A 412 -24.31 -1.23 -9.96
N PHE A 413 -24.14 -0.51 -11.07
CA PHE A 413 -24.62 -1.00 -12.37
C PHE A 413 -23.92 -2.28 -12.85
N CYS A 414 -22.72 -2.60 -12.34
CA CYS A 414 -21.98 -3.81 -12.76
C CYS A 414 -22.66 -5.11 -12.29
N THR A 415 -23.55 -5.03 -11.32
CA THR A 415 -24.44 -6.12 -10.88
C THR A 415 -25.90 -5.90 -11.26
N GLY A 416 -26.21 -4.85 -12.04
CA GLY A 416 -27.56 -4.50 -12.45
C GLY A 416 -28.37 -3.74 -11.38
N GLU A 417 -27.72 -3.29 -10.28
CA GLU A 417 -28.41 -2.58 -9.21
C GLU A 417 -28.72 -1.12 -9.57
N ALA A 418 -29.97 -0.72 -9.42
CA ALA A 418 -30.43 0.67 -9.56
C ALA A 418 -30.19 1.47 -8.27
N LYS A 419 -28.92 1.85 -8.01
CA LYS A 419 -28.45 2.40 -6.75
C LYS A 419 -27.47 3.56 -6.99
N ALA A 420 -27.50 4.58 -6.15
CA ALA A 420 -26.51 5.66 -6.24
C ALA A 420 -25.10 5.16 -5.86
N GLN A 421 -24.12 5.55 -6.64
CA GLN A 421 -22.71 5.28 -6.32
C GLN A 421 -22.31 6.10 -5.09
N ARG A 422 -21.85 5.43 -4.05
CA ARG A 422 -21.28 6.04 -2.84
C ARG A 422 -19.76 6.15 -2.98
N GLY A 423 -19.08 6.70 -1.96
CA GLY A 423 -17.62 6.71 -1.91
C GLY A 423 -17.01 5.30 -1.89
N VAL A 424 -15.68 5.24 -1.96
CA VAL A 424 -14.94 3.96 -1.95
C VAL A 424 -15.14 3.23 -0.62
N GLY A 425 -15.60 2.01 -0.69
CA GLY A 425 -15.85 1.16 0.47
C GLY A 425 -14.65 0.27 0.83
N ARG A 426 -14.75 -0.42 1.97
CA ARG A 426 -13.70 -1.36 2.44
C ARG A 426 -13.46 -2.50 1.45
N ARG A 427 -14.50 -2.93 0.70
CA ARG A 427 -14.39 -4.00 -0.30
C ARG A 427 -13.55 -3.56 -1.49
N GLU A 428 -13.77 -2.35 -2.00
CA GLU A 428 -12.99 -1.82 -3.13
C GLU A 428 -11.52 -1.66 -2.77
N ILE A 429 -11.21 -1.21 -1.55
CA ILE A 429 -9.83 -1.11 -1.07
C ILE A 429 -9.18 -2.50 -1.03
N GLY A 430 -9.84 -3.50 -0.45
CA GLY A 430 -9.32 -4.87 -0.38
C GLY A 430 -9.08 -5.51 -1.75
N HIS A 431 -10.04 -5.40 -2.68
CA HIS A 431 -9.91 -5.94 -4.04
C HIS A 431 -8.82 -5.22 -4.85
N GLY A 432 -8.75 -3.89 -4.70
CA GLY A 432 -7.69 -3.10 -5.33
C GLY A 432 -6.30 -3.47 -4.80
N HIS A 433 -6.17 -3.67 -3.50
CA HIS A 433 -4.91 -4.03 -2.88
C HIS A 433 -4.44 -5.44 -3.25
N LEU A 434 -5.35 -6.42 -3.36
CA LEU A 434 -5.02 -7.75 -3.87
C LEU A 434 -4.47 -7.69 -5.31
N ALA A 435 -5.11 -6.93 -6.18
CA ALA A 435 -4.62 -6.75 -7.56
C ALA A 435 -3.29 -5.97 -7.60
N TRP A 436 -3.11 -4.96 -6.74
CA TRP A 436 -1.87 -4.22 -6.58
C TRP A 436 -0.70 -5.13 -6.16
N ARG A 437 -0.90 -5.98 -5.13
CA ARG A 437 0.08 -6.99 -4.69
C ARG A 437 0.47 -7.94 -5.82
N GLY A 438 -0.52 -8.39 -6.59
CA GLY A 438 -0.28 -9.30 -7.72
C GLY A 438 0.59 -8.71 -8.82
N LEU A 439 0.51 -7.40 -9.07
CA LEU A 439 1.16 -6.72 -10.19
C LEU A 439 2.44 -5.98 -9.84
N LYS A 440 2.57 -5.42 -8.63
CA LYS A 440 3.66 -4.49 -8.26
C LYS A 440 5.06 -5.05 -8.48
N GLY A 441 5.26 -6.34 -8.17
CA GLY A 441 6.56 -7.01 -8.30
C GLY A 441 7.06 -7.16 -9.73
N GLN A 442 6.16 -7.00 -10.71
CA GLN A 442 6.48 -7.14 -12.14
C GLN A 442 6.84 -5.81 -12.80
N ILE A 443 6.66 -4.66 -12.13
CA ILE A 443 7.13 -3.36 -12.61
C ILE A 443 8.60 -3.19 -12.18
N PRO A 444 9.54 -2.93 -13.12
CA PRO A 444 10.95 -2.74 -12.78
C PRO A 444 11.15 -1.53 -11.86
N GLU A 445 12.06 -1.66 -10.89
CA GLU A 445 12.36 -0.59 -9.92
C GLU A 445 13.01 0.65 -10.57
N ASP A 446 13.72 0.45 -11.66
CA ASP A 446 14.39 1.49 -12.45
C ASP A 446 13.47 2.17 -13.48
N PHE A 447 12.21 1.70 -13.61
CA PHE A 447 11.24 2.35 -14.52
C PHE A 447 10.93 3.78 -14.04
N PRO A 448 11.18 4.83 -14.87
CA PRO A 448 11.25 6.21 -14.38
C PRO A 448 9.89 6.87 -14.10
N TYR A 449 8.78 6.19 -14.39
CA TYR A 449 7.44 6.75 -14.24
C TYR A 449 6.76 6.34 -12.93
N THR A 450 5.93 7.22 -12.41
CA THR A 450 4.86 6.87 -11.49
C THR A 450 3.72 6.26 -12.31
N VAL A 451 3.26 5.08 -11.91
CA VAL A 451 2.26 4.31 -12.65
C VAL A 451 0.95 4.32 -11.88
N ARG A 452 -0.12 4.80 -12.49
CA ARG A 452 -1.48 4.72 -11.95
C ARG A 452 -2.35 3.84 -12.82
N LEU A 453 -2.80 2.72 -12.27
CA LEU A 453 -3.77 1.82 -12.88
C LEU A 453 -5.15 2.05 -12.27
N VAL A 454 -6.17 2.21 -13.10
CA VAL A 454 -7.56 2.32 -12.65
C VAL A 454 -8.38 1.23 -13.34
N SER A 455 -8.97 0.36 -12.54
CA SER A 455 -9.86 -0.71 -13.01
C SER A 455 -11.31 -0.32 -12.72
N GLN A 456 -12.10 -0.23 -13.77
CA GLN A 456 -13.54 0.00 -13.71
C GLN A 456 -14.26 -1.31 -14.04
N ILE A 457 -14.97 -1.86 -13.07
CA ILE A 457 -15.78 -3.06 -13.29
C ILE A 457 -17.05 -2.67 -14.03
N LEU A 458 -17.27 -3.28 -15.19
CA LEU A 458 -18.42 -3.01 -16.05
C LEU A 458 -19.51 -4.06 -15.86
N GLU A 459 -19.12 -5.31 -15.54
CA GLU A 459 -20.03 -6.43 -15.32
C GLU A 459 -19.38 -7.39 -14.31
N SER A 460 -20.18 -7.99 -13.43
CA SER A 460 -19.67 -8.89 -12.39
C SER A 460 -20.56 -10.09 -12.09
N ASN A 461 -20.02 -11.29 -12.35
CA ASN A 461 -20.54 -12.57 -11.90
C ASN A 461 -19.36 -13.47 -11.46
N GLY A 462 -18.81 -13.21 -10.27
CA GLY A 462 -17.65 -13.92 -9.69
C GLY A 462 -16.30 -13.31 -10.06
N SER A 463 -15.50 -13.07 -9.04
CA SER A 463 -14.10 -12.64 -9.03
C SER A 463 -13.70 -11.50 -9.99
N SER A 464 -14.31 -10.34 -9.80
CA SER A 464 -13.94 -9.09 -10.50
C SER A 464 -12.52 -8.60 -10.17
N SER A 465 -11.98 -8.93 -8.97
CA SER A 465 -10.58 -8.62 -8.62
C SER A 465 -9.58 -9.36 -9.52
N MET A 466 -9.84 -10.61 -9.88
CA MET A 466 -8.99 -11.37 -10.79
C MET A 466 -9.14 -10.88 -12.24
N ALA A 467 -10.31 -10.40 -12.63
CA ALA A 467 -10.48 -9.68 -13.90
C ALA A 467 -9.66 -8.39 -13.93
N THR A 468 -9.57 -7.67 -12.79
CA THR A 468 -8.72 -6.48 -12.62
C THR A 468 -7.24 -6.79 -12.82
N VAL A 469 -6.73 -7.90 -12.28
CA VAL A 469 -5.34 -8.34 -12.48
C VAL A 469 -5.06 -8.58 -13.95
N CYS A 470 -5.94 -9.30 -14.64
CA CYS A 470 -5.80 -9.62 -16.06
C CYS A 470 -5.89 -8.37 -16.95
N ALA A 471 -6.92 -7.54 -16.75
CA ALA A 471 -7.06 -6.27 -17.46
C ALA A 471 -5.90 -5.31 -17.15
N GLY A 472 -5.45 -5.25 -15.87
CA GLY A 472 -4.32 -4.45 -15.45
C GLY A 472 -3.02 -4.85 -16.14
N THR A 473 -2.75 -6.14 -16.25
CA THR A 473 -1.61 -6.68 -17.03
C THR A 473 -1.64 -6.18 -18.47
N LEU A 474 -2.78 -6.32 -19.14
CA LEU A 474 -2.95 -5.86 -20.54
C LEU A 474 -2.78 -4.33 -20.67
N ALA A 475 -3.34 -3.54 -19.75
CA ALA A 475 -3.26 -2.09 -19.79
C ALA A 475 -1.84 -1.57 -19.52
N LEU A 476 -1.08 -2.22 -18.63
CA LEU A 476 0.33 -1.92 -18.37
C LEU A 476 1.19 -2.23 -19.60
N MET A 477 0.98 -3.39 -20.25
CA MET A 477 1.66 -3.76 -21.47
C MET A 477 1.29 -2.83 -22.65
N ASP A 478 0.03 -2.40 -22.75
CA ASP A 478 -0.45 -1.44 -23.76
C ASP A 478 0.14 -0.04 -23.54
N ALA A 479 0.43 0.34 -22.29
CA ALA A 479 1.10 1.60 -21.95
C ALA A 479 2.61 1.59 -22.26
N GLY A 480 3.20 0.45 -22.60
CA GLY A 480 4.64 0.29 -22.77
C GLY A 480 5.42 0.20 -21.47
N VAL A 481 4.75 -0.16 -20.35
CA VAL A 481 5.47 -0.47 -19.10
C VAL A 481 6.25 -1.76 -19.31
N PRO A 482 7.57 -1.78 -19.09
CA PRO A 482 8.42 -2.94 -19.36
C PRO A 482 8.27 -3.98 -18.24
N MET A 483 7.07 -4.55 -18.10
CA MET A 483 6.80 -5.60 -17.11
C MET A 483 7.82 -6.73 -17.24
N LYS A 484 8.34 -7.22 -16.10
CA LYS A 484 9.26 -8.37 -16.07
C LYS A 484 8.61 -9.62 -16.69
N LYS A 485 7.34 -9.86 -16.32
CA LYS A 485 6.50 -10.95 -16.83
C LYS A 485 5.03 -10.57 -16.75
N PRO A 486 4.16 -11.04 -17.65
CA PRO A 486 2.73 -10.87 -17.52
C PRO A 486 2.18 -11.71 -16.35
N VAL A 487 1.12 -11.22 -15.73
CA VAL A 487 0.43 -11.84 -14.58
C VAL A 487 -1.00 -12.18 -14.96
N SER A 488 -1.44 -13.37 -14.60
CA SER A 488 -2.85 -13.76 -14.64
C SER A 488 -3.39 -14.03 -13.23
N GLY A 489 -4.71 -14.06 -13.08
CA GLY A 489 -5.37 -14.37 -11.82
C GLY A 489 -6.61 -15.22 -12.03
N ILE A 490 -6.89 -16.11 -11.08
CA ILE A 490 -8.05 -16.99 -11.06
C ILE A 490 -8.65 -17.06 -9.65
N ALA A 491 -9.97 -17.27 -9.57
CA ALA A 491 -10.67 -17.63 -8.33
C ALA A 491 -11.13 -19.08 -8.39
N MET A 492 -10.81 -19.80 -7.34
CA MET A 492 -11.19 -21.19 -7.13
C MET A 492 -12.27 -21.27 -6.05
N GLY A 493 -13.11 -22.28 -6.14
CA GLY A 493 -14.09 -22.62 -5.12
C GLY A 493 -13.95 -24.04 -4.64
N LEU A 494 -14.68 -24.34 -3.59
CA LEU A 494 -14.82 -25.69 -3.05
C LEU A 494 -16.28 -25.95 -2.69
N ILE A 495 -16.72 -27.16 -3.02
CA ILE A 495 -17.97 -27.73 -2.51
C ILE A 495 -17.63 -29.01 -1.76
N LYS A 496 -18.01 -29.10 -0.47
CA LYS A 496 -17.82 -30.27 0.39
C LYS A 496 -19.03 -30.43 1.27
N ASN A 497 -19.67 -31.59 1.29
CA ASN A 497 -20.77 -31.83 2.22
C ASN A 497 -20.23 -32.21 3.61
N PRO A 498 -20.82 -31.69 4.70
CA PRO A 498 -20.47 -32.07 6.05
C PRO A 498 -20.64 -33.62 6.26
N GLY A 499 -19.62 -34.25 6.83
CA GLY A 499 -19.64 -35.70 7.10
C GLY A 499 -19.38 -36.61 5.91
N GLU A 500 -19.11 -36.06 4.71
CA GLU A 500 -18.75 -36.82 3.51
C GLU A 500 -17.29 -36.53 3.10
N ASP A 501 -16.59 -37.59 2.60
CA ASP A 501 -15.24 -37.43 2.02
C ASP A 501 -15.28 -36.85 0.59
N LYS A 502 -16.48 -36.75 -0.01
CA LYS A 502 -16.68 -36.27 -1.37
C LYS A 502 -16.58 -34.73 -1.43
N TYR A 503 -15.76 -34.23 -2.30
CA TYR A 503 -15.57 -32.77 -2.53
C TYR A 503 -15.30 -32.48 -4.00
N ALA A 504 -15.56 -31.24 -4.42
CA ALA A 504 -15.25 -30.73 -5.75
C ALA A 504 -14.52 -29.39 -5.64
N VAL A 505 -13.36 -29.29 -6.29
CA VAL A 505 -12.63 -28.01 -6.46
C VAL A 505 -13.08 -27.40 -7.79
N LEU A 506 -13.51 -26.13 -7.76
CA LEU A 506 -14.06 -25.42 -8.92
C LEU A 506 -13.08 -24.35 -9.40
N SER A 507 -12.79 -24.37 -10.72
CA SER A 507 -12.01 -23.30 -11.37
C SER A 507 -12.93 -22.17 -11.84
N ASP A 508 -12.52 -20.89 -11.68
CA ASP A 508 -13.27 -19.74 -12.17
C ASP A 508 -14.74 -19.72 -11.70
N ILE A 509 -14.92 -19.52 -10.39
CA ILE A 509 -16.24 -19.57 -9.75
C ILE A 509 -17.14 -18.41 -10.16
N LEU A 510 -18.45 -18.71 -10.23
CA LEU A 510 -19.51 -17.74 -10.34
C LEU A 510 -19.78 -17.05 -8.99
N GLY A 511 -20.55 -15.96 -9.00
CA GLY A 511 -20.99 -15.28 -7.78
C GLY A 511 -21.82 -16.19 -6.87
N ASP A 512 -22.74 -16.97 -7.46
CA ASP A 512 -23.58 -17.91 -6.71
C ASP A 512 -22.76 -19.07 -6.14
N GLU A 513 -21.75 -19.57 -6.86
CA GLU A 513 -20.83 -20.61 -6.37
C GLU A 513 -19.88 -20.08 -5.28
N ASP A 514 -19.52 -18.79 -5.28
CA ASP A 514 -18.85 -18.14 -4.15
C ASP A 514 -19.79 -18.08 -2.94
N HIS A 515 -21.03 -17.62 -3.14
CA HIS A 515 -21.98 -17.41 -2.05
C HIS A 515 -22.39 -18.73 -1.37
N LEU A 516 -22.72 -19.76 -2.16
CA LEU A 516 -23.22 -21.06 -1.69
C LEU A 516 -22.11 -22.11 -1.44
N GLY A 517 -20.86 -21.77 -1.76
CA GLY A 517 -19.69 -22.65 -1.61
C GLY A 517 -18.99 -22.53 -0.26
N ASP A 518 -17.97 -23.37 -0.07
CA ASP A 518 -17.21 -23.51 1.19
C ASP A 518 -15.87 -22.79 1.17
N MET A 519 -15.39 -22.29 -0.01
CA MET A 519 -14.13 -21.59 -0.17
C MET A 519 -14.19 -20.61 -1.33
N ASP A 520 -13.63 -19.40 -1.13
CA ASP A 520 -13.21 -18.48 -2.17
C ASP A 520 -11.68 -18.33 -2.12
N PHE A 521 -11.00 -18.88 -3.11
CA PHE A 521 -9.54 -18.91 -3.15
C PHE A 521 -9.00 -18.27 -4.42
N LYS A 522 -8.44 -17.07 -4.28
CA LYS A 522 -7.86 -16.28 -5.37
C LYS A 522 -6.35 -16.42 -5.38
N THR A 523 -5.80 -16.70 -6.56
CA THR A 523 -4.35 -16.73 -6.79
C THR A 523 -3.99 -15.92 -8.02
N THR A 524 -2.91 -15.15 -7.90
CA THR A 524 -2.28 -14.47 -9.03
C THR A 524 -0.88 -15.01 -9.23
N GLY A 525 -0.37 -14.94 -10.46
CA GLY A 525 0.99 -15.40 -10.73
C GLY A 525 1.41 -15.20 -12.17
N THR A 526 2.71 -15.30 -12.35
CA THR A 526 3.36 -15.42 -13.65
C THR A 526 3.43 -16.90 -14.06
N LYS A 527 4.07 -17.18 -15.17
CA LYS A 527 4.39 -18.58 -15.57
C LYS A 527 5.32 -19.31 -14.59
N ASP A 528 6.09 -18.56 -13.77
CA ASP A 528 7.15 -19.11 -12.93
C ASP A 528 6.74 -19.30 -11.46
N GLY A 529 5.69 -18.61 -10.99
CA GLY A 529 5.21 -18.76 -9.63
C GLY A 529 4.12 -17.78 -9.23
N LEU A 530 3.73 -17.86 -7.96
CA LEU A 530 2.70 -17.05 -7.31
C LEU A 530 3.21 -15.62 -7.05
N THR A 531 2.31 -14.62 -7.23
CA THR A 531 2.60 -13.22 -6.91
C THR A 531 1.72 -12.67 -5.80
N ALA A 532 0.46 -13.11 -5.69
CA ALA A 532 -0.39 -12.82 -4.55
C ALA A 532 -1.46 -13.90 -4.37
N THR A 533 -2.01 -13.94 -3.18
CA THR A 533 -3.08 -14.87 -2.81
C THR A 533 -4.06 -14.23 -1.85
N GLN A 534 -5.32 -14.67 -1.92
CA GLN A 534 -6.36 -14.41 -0.94
C GLN A 534 -7.27 -15.64 -0.85
N MET A 535 -7.46 -16.17 0.35
CA MET A 535 -8.32 -17.32 0.59
C MET A 535 -9.24 -17.05 1.78
N ASP A 536 -10.53 -17.33 1.58
CA ASP A 536 -11.57 -17.34 2.61
C ASP A 536 -12.20 -18.72 2.66
N ILE A 537 -12.26 -19.31 3.84
CA ILE A 537 -12.88 -20.60 4.10
C ILE A 537 -14.16 -20.37 4.89
N LYS A 538 -15.26 -21.01 4.47
CA LYS A 538 -16.60 -20.86 5.03
C LYS A 538 -17.11 -22.16 5.67
N CYS A 539 -16.25 -23.14 5.82
CA CYS A 539 -16.56 -24.44 6.47
C CYS A 539 -15.57 -24.69 7.62
N ASP A 540 -15.75 -25.77 8.36
CA ASP A 540 -14.95 -26.15 9.54
C ASP A 540 -13.47 -26.47 9.25
N GLY A 541 -12.99 -26.11 8.06
CA GLY A 541 -11.60 -26.22 7.64
C GLY A 541 -11.34 -27.22 6.53
N LEU A 542 -10.13 -27.15 6.00
CA LEU A 542 -9.66 -27.92 4.86
C LEU A 542 -8.39 -28.67 5.19
N SER A 543 -8.30 -29.91 4.68
CA SER A 543 -7.05 -30.66 4.73
C SER A 543 -6.01 -30.05 3.75
N PHE A 544 -4.73 -30.23 4.06
CA PHE A 544 -3.65 -29.78 3.19
C PHE A 544 -3.69 -30.43 1.81
N ASP A 545 -4.22 -31.65 1.69
CA ASP A 545 -4.38 -32.36 0.40
C ASP A 545 -5.39 -31.65 -0.53
N ILE A 546 -6.49 -31.15 0.05
CA ILE A 546 -7.49 -30.35 -0.68
C ILE A 546 -6.88 -29.00 -1.13
N LEU A 547 -6.13 -28.35 -0.24
CA LEU A 547 -5.45 -27.09 -0.54
C LEU A 547 -4.41 -27.26 -1.64
N GLU A 548 -3.61 -28.33 -1.59
CA GLU A 548 -2.63 -28.65 -2.64
C GLU A 548 -3.32 -28.89 -3.98
N LYS A 549 -4.40 -29.66 -3.99
CA LYS A 549 -5.20 -29.88 -5.20
C LYS A 549 -5.76 -28.58 -5.78
N ALA A 550 -6.31 -27.71 -4.90
CA ALA A 550 -6.83 -26.42 -5.32
C ALA A 550 -5.74 -25.52 -5.92
N LEU A 551 -4.54 -25.47 -5.31
CA LEU A 551 -3.39 -24.72 -5.81
C LEU A 551 -2.92 -25.23 -7.16
N MET A 552 -2.82 -26.56 -7.35
CA MET A 552 -2.38 -27.13 -8.63
C MET A 552 -3.42 -26.94 -9.74
N GLN A 553 -4.72 -27.02 -9.42
CA GLN A 553 -5.79 -26.70 -10.37
C GLN A 553 -5.83 -25.21 -10.71
N ALA A 554 -5.59 -24.31 -9.73
CA ALA A 554 -5.44 -22.89 -9.93
C ALA A 554 -4.25 -22.54 -10.84
N LYS A 555 -3.12 -23.27 -10.71
CA LYS A 555 -1.96 -23.12 -11.59
C LYS A 555 -2.32 -23.36 -13.04
N ALA A 556 -2.97 -24.51 -13.32
CA ALA A 556 -3.41 -24.84 -14.68
C ALA A 556 -4.39 -23.78 -15.24
N GLY A 557 -5.31 -23.28 -14.39
CA GLY A 557 -6.23 -22.22 -14.78
C GLY A 557 -5.53 -20.90 -15.07
N ARG A 558 -4.54 -20.51 -14.27
CA ARG A 558 -3.72 -19.30 -14.51
C ARG A 558 -2.92 -19.40 -15.80
N GLU A 559 -2.35 -20.56 -16.08
CA GLU A 559 -1.61 -20.81 -17.34
C GLU A 559 -2.52 -20.66 -18.55
N HIS A 560 -3.75 -21.17 -18.49
CA HIS A 560 -4.75 -20.98 -19.55
C HIS A 560 -5.10 -19.51 -19.76
N ILE A 561 -5.41 -18.78 -18.68
CA ILE A 561 -5.74 -17.36 -18.75
C ILE A 561 -4.55 -16.55 -19.27
N LEU A 562 -3.34 -16.84 -18.77
CA LEU A 562 -2.11 -16.17 -19.18
C LEU A 562 -1.86 -16.32 -20.70
N LYS A 563 -2.16 -17.50 -21.26
CA LYS A 563 -2.11 -17.72 -22.70
C LYS A 563 -3.06 -16.80 -23.45
N CYS A 564 -4.31 -16.62 -22.99
CA CYS A 564 -5.25 -15.71 -23.64
C CYS A 564 -4.76 -14.25 -23.60
N LEU A 565 -4.14 -13.82 -22.49
CA LEU A 565 -3.54 -12.49 -22.37
C LEU A 565 -2.38 -12.30 -23.36
N THR A 566 -1.48 -13.28 -23.45
CA THR A 566 -0.30 -13.22 -24.32
C THR A 566 -0.66 -13.41 -25.80
N ASP A 567 -1.74 -14.11 -26.12
CA ASP A 567 -2.29 -14.18 -27.48
C ASP A 567 -2.85 -12.81 -27.92
N THR A 568 -3.31 -11.96 -26.99
CA THR A 568 -3.81 -10.60 -27.26
C THR A 568 -2.67 -9.59 -27.40
N ILE A 569 -1.71 -9.60 -26.47
CA ILE A 569 -0.48 -8.81 -26.50
C ILE A 569 0.66 -9.61 -25.91
N ALA A 570 1.61 -10.01 -26.77
CA ALA A 570 2.70 -10.90 -26.39
C ALA A 570 3.78 -10.22 -25.55
N GLU A 571 4.08 -8.95 -25.86
CA GLU A 571 5.13 -8.16 -25.23
C GLU A 571 4.62 -6.73 -24.99
N PRO A 572 5.13 -6.02 -23.97
CA PRO A 572 4.84 -4.60 -23.81
C PRO A 572 5.17 -3.79 -25.06
N ARG A 573 4.36 -2.78 -25.37
CA ARG A 573 4.62 -1.92 -26.53
C ARG A 573 6.00 -1.28 -26.42
N ALA A 574 6.77 -1.36 -27.49
CA ALA A 574 8.12 -0.78 -27.56
C ALA A 574 8.08 0.77 -27.52
N GLU A 575 7.02 1.36 -28.08
CA GLU A 575 6.82 2.81 -28.11
C GLU A 575 5.57 3.19 -27.33
N MET A 576 5.73 4.16 -26.43
CA MET A 576 4.62 4.76 -25.71
C MET A 576 3.80 5.67 -26.63
N LYS A 577 2.50 5.84 -26.31
CA LYS A 577 1.62 6.77 -27.04
C LYS A 577 2.17 8.21 -26.99
N PRO A 578 1.88 9.04 -28.01
CA PRO A 578 2.42 10.41 -28.11
C PRO A 578 2.09 11.32 -26.93
N GLN A 579 0.96 11.10 -26.26
CA GLN A 579 0.51 11.88 -25.11
C GLN A 579 1.22 11.51 -23.79
N VAL A 580 2.01 10.45 -23.76
CA VAL A 580 2.79 10.08 -22.56
C VAL A 580 3.90 11.11 -22.38
N PRO A 581 4.04 11.74 -21.20
CA PRO A 581 5.15 12.65 -20.95
C PRO A 581 6.48 11.91 -21.09
N ARG A 582 7.38 12.44 -21.89
CA ARG A 582 8.73 11.86 -22.04
C ARG A 582 9.58 12.22 -20.83
N ILE A 583 10.31 11.25 -20.32
CA ILE A 583 11.22 11.42 -19.19
C ILE A 583 12.64 11.06 -19.63
N VAL A 584 13.59 11.94 -19.35
CA VAL A 584 15.01 11.69 -19.54
C VAL A 584 15.73 11.87 -18.20
N GLN A 585 16.52 10.89 -17.83
CA GLN A 585 17.35 10.93 -16.63
C GLN A 585 18.80 11.26 -17.03
N LEU A 586 19.46 12.13 -16.23
CA LEU A 586 20.88 12.41 -16.33
C LEU A 586 21.49 12.52 -14.94
N GLU A 587 22.76 12.17 -14.83
CA GLU A 587 23.50 12.28 -13.58
C GLU A 587 24.38 13.54 -13.62
N ILE A 588 24.42 14.25 -12.49
CA ILE A 588 25.30 15.39 -12.29
C ILE A 588 26.13 15.18 -11.01
N PRO A 589 27.38 15.72 -10.94
CA PRO A 589 28.15 15.68 -9.71
C PRO A 589 27.41 16.39 -8.57
N LYS A 590 27.48 15.84 -7.35
CA LYS A 590 26.80 16.36 -6.14
C LYS A 590 27.05 17.88 -5.93
N GLU A 591 28.27 18.36 -6.20
CA GLU A 591 28.64 19.74 -6.03
C GLU A 591 27.85 20.74 -6.90
N PHE A 592 27.24 20.29 -8.01
CA PHE A 592 26.42 21.12 -8.89
C PHE A 592 24.93 21.11 -8.56
N ILE A 593 24.45 20.24 -7.65
CA ILE A 593 23.03 20.19 -7.26
C ILE A 593 22.56 21.57 -6.80
N GLY A 594 23.31 22.20 -5.90
CA GLY A 594 23.00 23.55 -5.41
C GLY A 594 23.01 24.62 -6.49
N ALA A 595 23.90 24.51 -7.48
CA ALA A 595 24.00 25.47 -8.61
C ALA A 595 22.81 25.31 -9.58
N VAL A 596 22.34 24.09 -9.83
CA VAL A 596 21.18 23.82 -10.69
C VAL A 596 19.87 24.23 -10.02
N ILE A 597 19.73 24.02 -8.72
CA ILE A 597 18.55 24.43 -7.94
C ILE A 597 18.53 25.95 -7.78
N GLY A 598 19.69 26.55 -7.46
CA GLY A 598 19.83 27.97 -7.18
C GLY A 598 19.25 28.43 -5.85
N PRO A 599 19.52 29.69 -5.41
CA PRO A 599 19.02 30.22 -4.15
C PRO A 599 17.49 30.20 -4.09
N GLY A 600 16.94 29.43 -3.12
CA GLY A 600 15.49 29.28 -2.97
C GLY A 600 14.78 28.66 -4.17
N GLY A 601 15.48 27.84 -4.96
CA GLY A 601 14.90 27.17 -6.13
C GLY A 601 14.71 28.06 -7.38
N LYS A 602 15.18 29.30 -7.38
CA LYS A 602 14.92 30.27 -8.46
C LYS A 602 15.46 29.83 -9.83
N ILE A 603 16.62 29.20 -9.88
CA ILE A 603 17.25 28.80 -11.17
C ILE A 603 16.47 27.65 -11.79
N ILE A 604 16.14 26.63 -11.01
CA ILE A 604 15.36 25.50 -11.50
C ILE A 604 13.94 25.93 -11.92
N GLN A 605 13.29 26.81 -11.15
CA GLN A 605 11.96 27.35 -11.51
C GLN A 605 12.02 28.13 -12.82
N GLN A 606 13.02 29.00 -13.00
CA GLN A 606 13.23 29.76 -14.26
C GLN A 606 13.50 28.81 -15.43
N MET A 607 14.31 27.77 -15.24
CA MET A 607 14.52 26.76 -16.29
C MET A 607 13.24 26.06 -16.68
N GLN A 608 12.39 25.71 -15.72
CA GLN A 608 11.10 25.08 -15.98
C GLN A 608 10.13 26.00 -16.73
N GLU A 609 10.05 27.28 -16.32
CA GLU A 609 9.24 28.30 -17.00
C GLU A 609 9.71 28.53 -18.45
N ASP A 610 11.02 28.68 -18.68
CA ASP A 610 11.58 28.95 -19.99
C ASP A 610 11.45 27.78 -20.97
N THR A 611 11.43 26.56 -20.49
CA THR A 611 11.47 25.36 -21.33
C THR A 611 10.14 24.60 -21.38
N GLY A 612 9.23 24.87 -20.44
CA GLY A 612 8.01 24.12 -20.27
C GLY A 612 8.24 22.67 -19.79
N ALA A 613 9.45 22.35 -19.30
CA ALA A 613 9.78 21.05 -18.76
C ALA A 613 9.67 21.06 -17.23
N THR A 614 9.32 19.92 -16.64
CA THR A 614 9.41 19.68 -15.19
C THR A 614 10.77 19.04 -14.88
N ILE A 615 11.48 19.57 -13.88
CA ILE A 615 12.82 19.12 -13.51
C ILE A 615 12.80 18.74 -12.03
N THR A 616 13.18 17.51 -11.69
CA THR A 616 13.39 17.04 -10.32
C THR A 616 14.82 16.58 -10.12
N ILE A 617 15.39 16.81 -8.93
CA ILE A 617 16.76 16.45 -8.60
C ILE A 617 16.79 15.75 -7.25
N ASP A 618 17.37 14.56 -7.21
CA ASP A 618 17.59 13.77 -5.99
C ASP A 618 19.08 13.52 -5.81
N GLU A 619 19.54 13.57 -4.57
CA GLU A 619 20.87 13.09 -4.21
C GLU A 619 20.79 11.61 -3.84
N VAL A 620 21.43 10.75 -4.64
CA VAL A 620 21.50 9.30 -4.42
C VAL A 620 22.96 8.86 -4.59
N ASP A 621 23.52 8.18 -3.60
CA ASP A 621 24.89 7.63 -3.63
C ASP A 621 25.98 8.67 -3.96
N GLY A 622 25.78 9.94 -3.54
CA GLY A 622 26.76 11.00 -3.76
C GLY A 622 26.75 11.62 -5.16
N VAL A 623 25.76 11.30 -5.99
CA VAL A 623 25.48 11.93 -7.29
C VAL A 623 24.09 12.57 -7.29
N GLY A 624 23.91 13.62 -8.09
CA GLY A 624 22.60 14.22 -8.33
C GLY A 624 21.93 13.53 -9.51
N LYS A 625 20.87 12.75 -9.23
CA LYS A 625 20.01 12.22 -10.29
C LYS A 625 18.98 13.25 -10.69
N VAL A 626 19.10 13.74 -11.91
CA VAL A 626 18.19 14.74 -12.49
C VAL A 626 17.23 14.04 -13.43
N GLN A 627 15.94 14.25 -13.19
CA GLN A 627 14.87 13.77 -14.07
C GLN A 627 14.22 14.99 -14.76
N VAL A 628 14.21 14.98 -16.08
CA VAL A 628 13.59 16.01 -16.93
C VAL A 628 12.43 15.40 -17.66
N SER A 629 11.22 15.95 -17.47
CA SER A 629 10.00 15.48 -18.13
C SER A 629 9.30 16.59 -18.88
N ALA A 630 8.82 16.32 -20.10
CA ALA A 630 8.02 17.25 -20.89
C ALA A 630 7.16 16.51 -21.94
N PRO A 631 6.10 17.17 -22.48
CA PRO A 631 5.27 16.61 -23.54
C PRO A 631 6.00 16.39 -24.87
N ASN A 632 7.06 17.15 -25.14
CA ASN A 632 7.78 17.12 -26.41
C ASN A 632 9.30 17.06 -26.20
N LYS A 633 10.01 16.64 -27.25
CA LYS A 633 11.47 16.48 -27.23
C LYS A 633 12.21 17.81 -27.16
N GLU A 634 11.67 18.84 -27.81
CA GLU A 634 12.29 20.17 -27.87
C GLU A 634 12.44 20.78 -26.46
N SER A 635 11.42 20.70 -25.64
CA SER A 635 11.44 21.15 -24.25
C SER A 635 12.46 20.39 -23.40
N ILE A 636 12.56 19.05 -23.59
CA ILE A 636 13.56 18.23 -22.89
C ILE A 636 14.96 18.63 -23.30
N ASP A 637 15.24 18.71 -24.59
CA ASP A 637 16.57 19.05 -25.11
C ASP A 637 17.01 20.46 -24.65
N ALA A 638 16.07 21.42 -24.64
CA ALA A 638 16.29 22.76 -24.10
C ALA A 638 16.64 22.76 -22.61
N ALA A 639 15.90 22.00 -21.80
CA ALA A 639 16.16 21.91 -20.37
C ALA A 639 17.49 21.19 -20.07
N ILE A 640 17.76 20.09 -20.75
CA ILE A 640 19.04 19.35 -20.64
C ILE A 640 20.21 20.26 -21.08
N GLY A 641 20.03 21.03 -22.15
CA GLY A 641 21.03 22.02 -22.61
C GLY A 641 21.38 23.03 -21.51
N LYS A 642 20.37 23.60 -20.85
CA LYS A 642 20.58 24.55 -19.73
C LYS A 642 21.25 23.87 -18.52
N ILE A 643 20.84 22.67 -18.14
CA ILE A 643 21.47 21.93 -17.03
C ILE A 643 22.92 21.61 -17.37
N LYS A 644 23.21 21.10 -18.58
CA LYS A 644 24.59 20.83 -19.03
C LYS A 644 25.45 22.07 -19.04
N ALA A 645 24.94 23.24 -19.43
CA ALA A 645 25.68 24.52 -19.41
C ALA A 645 26.10 24.90 -17.98
N ILE A 646 25.29 24.65 -16.97
CA ILE A 646 25.61 24.92 -15.56
C ILE A 646 26.66 23.93 -15.03
N VAL A 647 26.55 22.67 -15.40
CA VAL A 647 27.40 21.57 -14.90
C VAL A 647 28.72 21.48 -15.68
N ALA A 648 28.80 22.06 -16.88
CA ALA A 648 30.00 22.04 -17.72
C ALA A 648 31.22 22.56 -16.95
N ILE A 649 32.30 21.81 -16.92
CA ILE A 649 33.58 22.19 -16.32
C ILE A 649 34.50 22.75 -17.44
N PRO A 650 35.07 23.98 -17.31
CA PRO A 650 35.97 24.48 -18.31
C PRO A 650 37.23 23.64 -18.44
N GLU A 651 37.62 23.30 -19.67
CA GLU A 651 38.83 22.49 -19.93
C GLU A 651 40.02 23.35 -20.22
N VAL A 652 41.18 22.98 -19.59
CA VAL A 652 42.46 23.69 -19.83
C VAL A 652 42.92 23.48 -21.27
N GLY A 653 43.21 24.58 -21.96
CA GLY A 653 43.63 24.58 -23.35
C GLY A 653 42.52 24.89 -24.37
N GLU A 654 41.24 24.88 -23.96
CA GLU A 654 40.12 25.28 -24.83
C GLU A 654 39.98 26.79 -24.98
N ILE A 655 39.33 27.20 -26.08
CA ILE A 655 39.06 28.60 -26.42
C ILE A 655 37.58 28.90 -26.17
N TYR A 656 37.32 29.95 -25.40
CA TYR A 656 35.98 30.39 -25.05
C TYR A 656 35.66 31.77 -25.60
N ASP A 657 34.43 31.98 -26.07
CA ASP A 657 33.89 33.31 -26.38
C ASP A 657 33.33 33.90 -25.08
N GLY A 658 34.18 34.56 -24.30
CA GLY A 658 33.82 35.12 -23.01
C GLY A 658 33.27 36.54 -23.09
N THR A 659 32.51 36.94 -22.03
CA THR A 659 32.01 38.31 -21.86
C THR A 659 32.71 38.99 -20.69
N VAL A 660 33.25 40.21 -20.92
CA VAL A 660 33.92 41.00 -19.88
C VAL A 660 32.91 41.47 -18.83
N ARG A 661 33.06 41.01 -17.60
CA ARG A 661 32.14 41.34 -16.47
C ARG A 661 32.59 42.51 -15.65
N SER A 662 33.89 42.65 -15.42
CA SER A 662 34.47 43.77 -14.67
C SER A 662 35.92 44.03 -15.06
N ILE A 663 36.32 45.29 -15.01
CA ILE A 663 37.69 45.73 -15.34
C ILE A 663 38.36 46.15 -14.03
N MET A 664 39.61 45.70 -13.82
CA MET A 664 40.46 46.02 -12.69
C MET A 664 41.83 46.52 -13.16
N PRO A 665 42.60 47.26 -12.35
CA PRO A 665 43.93 47.81 -12.78
C PRO A 665 44.93 46.76 -13.24
N TYR A 666 44.72 45.47 -12.84
CA TYR A 666 45.64 44.38 -13.16
C TYR A 666 45.09 43.43 -14.25
N GLY A 667 43.91 43.67 -14.79
CA GLY A 667 43.29 42.82 -15.80
C GLY A 667 41.76 42.90 -15.77
N CYS A 668 41.07 42.05 -16.52
CA CYS A 668 39.62 41.96 -16.48
C CYS A 668 39.14 40.55 -16.12
N PHE A 669 37.94 40.49 -15.50
CA PHE A 669 37.23 39.22 -15.29
C PHE A 669 36.33 38.96 -16.50
N VAL A 670 36.54 37.83 -17.11
CA VAL A 670 35.80 37.39 -18.30
C VAL A 670 35.00 36.16 -17.94
N GLU A 671 33.70 36.24 -18.09
CA GLU A 671 32.81 35.09 -17.95
C GLU A 671 32.96 34.21 -19.20
N ILE A 672 33.55 33.03 -19.00
CA ILE A 672 33.79 32.03 -20.06
C ILE A 672 32.64 31.03 -20.21
N MET A 673 31.88 30.81 -19.14
CA MET A 673 30.67 30.01 -19.08
C MET A 673 29.72 30.63 -18.05
N PRO A 674 28.39 30.34 -18.10
CA PRO A 674 27.45 30.90 -17.15
C PRO A 674 27.86 30.70 -15.67
N GLY A 675 28.12 31.84 -14.97
CA GLY A 675 28.56 31.85 -13.57
C GLY A 675 30.03 31.45 -13.34
N LYS A 676 30.86 31.36 -14.39
CA LYS A 676 32.29 31.02 -14.30
C LYS A 676 33.16 32.11 -14.86
N ASP A 677 33.70 32.93 -13.98
CA ASP A 677 34.59 34.03 -14.31
C ASP A 677 36.05 33.63 -14.21
N GLY A 678 36.81 33.95 -15.23
CA GLY A 678 38.27 33.79 -15.25
C GLY A 678 39.00 35.13 -15.28
N LEU A 679 40.19 35.18 -14.71
CA LEU A 679 41.04 36.37 -14.76
C LEU A 679 41.85 36.39 -16.06
N LEU A 680 41.59 37.39 -16.90
CA LEU A 680 42.43 37.78 -18.02
C LEU A 680 43.36 38.88 -17.51
N HIS A 681 44.59 38.48 -17.08
CA HIS A 681 45.57 39.41 -16.57
C HIS A 681 46.04 40.37 -17.69
N ILE A 682 46.37 41.62 -17.36
CA ILE A 682 46.76 42.66 -18.34
C ILE A 682 47.91 42.21 -19.27
N SER A 683 48.86 41.41 -18.78
CA SER A 683 49.94 40.82 -19.56
C SER A 683 49.52 39.72 -20.53
N GLU A 684 48.28 39.20 -20.39
CA GLU A 684 47.74 38.14 -21.23
C GLU A 684 46.68 38.63 -22.23
N ILE A 685 46.46 39.94 -22.29
CA ILE A 685 45.57 40.59 -23.25
C ILE A 685 46.21 40.72 -24.62
N ASP A 686 47.43 41.31 -24.71
CA ASP A 686 48.12 41.59 -25.95
C ASP A 686 49.62 41.31 -25.79
N TRP A 687 50.38 41.23 -26.94
CA TRP A 687 51.81 41.16 -27.01
C TRP A 687 52.46 42.51 -26.70
N LYS A 688 51.73 43.62 -26.90
CA LYS A 688 52.14 44.95 -26.53
C LYS A 688 51.99 45.22 -25.04
N ARG A 689 52.99 45.85 -24.40
CA ARG A 689 52.84 46.18 -22.96
C ARG A 689 51.78 47.30 -22.82
N LEU A 690 50.70 46.92 -22.06
CA LEU A 690 49.62 47.81 -21.72
C LEU A 690 49.84 48.35 -20.30
N GLU A 691 49.49 49.63 -20.04
CA GLU A 691 49.47 50.24 -18.71
C GLU A 691 48.07 50.15 -18.09
N THR A 692 47.06 50.20 -18.93
CA THR A 692 45.66 50.00 -18.51
C THR A 692 44.90 49.02 -19.45
N VAL A 693 43.80 48.41 -19.00
CA VAL A 693 43.00 47.51 -19.84
C VAL A 693 42.23 48.28 -20.94
N GLU A 694 41.90 49.56 -20.68
CA GLU A 694 41.21 50.43 -21.63
C GLU A 694 42.08 50.74 -22.86
N GLU A 695 43.42 50.65 -22.74
CA GLU A 695 44.33 50.87 -23.91
C GLU A 695 44.20 49.75 -24.96
N ALA A 696 43.66 48.58 -24.55
CA ALA A 696 43.35 47.50 -25.48
C ALA A 696 41.96 47.70 -26.14
N GLY A 697 41.20 48.75 -25.79
CA GLY A 697 39.85 49.00 -26.30
C GLY A 697 38.79 48.17 -25.72
N ILE A 698 39.04 47.40 -24.62
CA ILE A 698 38.12 46.48 -23.97
C ILE A 698 37.25 47.26 -22.99
N LYS A 699 35.92 47.05 -23.05
CA LYS A 699 34.91 47.61 -22.14
C LYS A 699 34.13 46.51 -21.47
N GLU A 700 33.51 46.85 -20.33
CA GLU A 700 32.55 45.93 -19.68
C GLU A 700 31.39 45.63 -20.62
N GLY A 701 31.02 44.34 -20.74
CA GLY A 701 30.02 43.83 -21.68
C GLY A 701 30.55 43.36 -23.04
N ASP A 702 31.82 43.66 -23.37
CA ASP A 702 32.41 43.22 -24.64
C ASP A 702 32.63 41.71 -24.68
N LYS A 703 32.46 41.12 -25.89
CA LYS A 703 32.82 39.73 -26.15
C LYS A 703 34.28 39.63 -26.57
N ILE A 704 35.01 38.75 -25.89
CA ILE A 704 36.42 38.51 -26.15
C ILE A 704 36.72 37.02 -26.21
N LYS A 705 37.49 36.60 -27.23
CA LYS A 705 37.98 35.21 -27.29
C LYS A 705 39.16 35.03 -26.35
N VAL A 706 39.06 34.05 -25.45
CA VAL A 706 40.12 33.75 -24.49
C VAL A 706 40.38 32.26 -24.44
N LYS A 707 41.63 31.90 -24.24
CA LYS A 707 42.03 30.50 -24.02
C LYS A 707 42.27 30.28 -22.52
N LEU A 708 41.72 29.20 -21.98
CA LEU A 708 41.96 28.78 -20.58
C LEU A 708 43.36 28.17 -20.48
N LEU A 709 44.28 28.85 -19.78
CA LEU A 709 45.67 28.40 -19.62
C LEU A 709 45.83 27.42 -18.45
N GLU A 710 45.20 27.73 -17.34
CA GLU A 710 45.40 26.98 -16.10
C GLU A 710 44.20 27.18 -15.17
N ILE A 711 43.87 26.15 -14.38
CA ILE A 711 43.00 26.24 -13.22
C ILE A 711 43.89 26.18 -11.99
N ASP A 712 43.93 27.25 -11.19
CA ASP A 712 44.74 27.28 -9.96
C ASP A 712 44.26 26.18 -8.97
N PRO A 713 45.10 25.18 -8.66
CA PRO A 713 44.71 24.05 -7.84
C PRO A 713 44.37 24.39 -6.37
N LYS A 714 44.76 25.58 -5.92
CA LYS A 714 44.51 26.02 -4.52
C LYS A 714 43.27 26.93 -4.40
N THR A 715 43.02 27.74 -5.43
CA THR A 715 41.93 28.75 -5.38
C THR A 715 40.78 28.44 -6.33
N GLY A 716 40.94 27.46 -7.22
CA GLY A 716 39.94 27.11 -8.25
C GLY A 716 39.75 28.20 -9.33
N LYS A 717 40.61 29.21 -9.35
CA LYS A 717 40.47 30.37 -10.28
C LYS A 717 40.99 30.03 -11.66
N TYR A 718 40.25 30.46 -12.68
CA TYR A 718 40.57 30.27 -14.09
C TYR A 718 41.55 31.40 -14.56
N LYS A 719 42.67 31.01 -15.13
CA LYS A 719 43.63 31.94 -15.76
C LYS A 719 43.42 31.92 -17.26
N LEU A 720 43.12 33.06 -17.81
CA LEU A 720 42.78 33.24 -19.22
C LEU A 720 43.88 33.99 -19.97
N SER A 721 43.97 33.73 -21.28
CA SER A 721 44.86 34.50 -22.18
C SER A 721 44.16 34.75 -23.51
N HIS A 722 44.12 35.96 -23.93
CA HIS A 722 43.75 36.40 -25.28
C HIS A 722 45.02 36.48 -26.17
N ARG A 723 46.14 36.85 -25.59
CA ARG A 723 47.44 36.97 -26.24
C ARG A 723 47.89 35.76 -27.05
N VAL A 724 47.61 34.55 -26.55
CA VAL A 724 47.97 33.27 -27.20
C VAL A 724 47.18 33.03 -28.50
N LEU A 725 46.07 33.75 -28.71
CA LEU A 725 45.21 33.69 -29.89
C LEU A 725 45.57 34.72 -30.97
N ILE A 726 46.44 35.68 -30.66
CA ILE A 726 46.89 36.73 -31.56
C ILE A 726 48.27 36.36 -32.09
N GLU A 727 48.54 36.61 -33.39
CA GLU A 727 49.84 36.36 -33.98
C GLU A 727 50.97 37.19 -33.27
N LYS A 728 51.99 36.45 -32.90
CA LYS A 728 53.13 37.07 -32.22
C LYS A 728 53.83 38.03 -33.16
N PRO A 729 53.98 39.36 -32.85
CA PRO A 729 54.73 40.32 -33.69
C PRO A 729 56.17 39.88 -33.92
N ALA A 730 56.65 40.00 -35.15
CA ALA A 730 58.02 39.62 -35.55
C ALA A 730 59.12 40.28 -34.72
N ASP A 731 58.87 41.46 -34.17
CA ASP A 731 59.80 42.30 -33.39
C ASP A 731 59.69 42.12 -31.87
N TYR A 732 58.95 41.14 -31.41
CA TYR A 732 58.76 40.90 -29.97
C TYR A 732 59.97 40.23 -29.32
N VAL A 733 60.63 41.01 -28.43
CA VAL A 733 61.79 40.55 -27.61
C VAL A 733 61.26 40.22 -26.22
N GLU A 734 61.39 38.93 -25.81
CA GLU A 734 60.95 38.50 -24.47
C GLU A 734 61.69 39.30 -23.39
N PRO A 735 61.06 39.89 -22.40
CA PRO A 735 61.67 40.57 -21.28
C PRO A 735 62.47 39.53 -20.47
N GLN A 736 63.81 39.65 -20.47
CA GLN A 736 64.71 38.82 -19.61
C GLN A 736 64.23 39.00 -18.17
N GLN A 737 63.82 37.92 -17.54
CA GLN A 737 63.53 37.85 -16.09
C GLN A 737 64.85 38.19 -15.33
N ARG A 738 64.98 39.38 -14.83
CA ARG A 738 66.00 39.75 -13.83
C ARG A 738 65.66 38.94 -12.55
N ARG A 739 66.41 37.82 -12.33
CA ARG A 739 66.50 37.19 -11.04
C ARG A 739 66.87 38.19 -9.99
N ARG A 740 65.98 38.65 -9.17
CA ARG A 740 66.30 39.37 -7.93
C ARG A 740 66.81 38.30 -6.97
N GLU A 741 68.20 38.36 -6.82
CA GLU A 741 68.88 37.66 -5.74
C GLU A 741 68.38 38.21 -4.42
N ARG A 742 67.85 37.33 -3.58
CA ARG A 742 67.48 37.64 -2.21
C ARG A 742 68.78 37.69 -1.37
N PRO A 743 69.07 38.80 -0.61
CA PRO A 743 70.18 38.78 0.31
C PRO A 743 69.99 37.77 1.44
N GLU A 744 71.07 37.02 1.70
CA GLU A 744 71.21 36.07 2.79
C GLU A 744 71.05 36.80 4.13
N ARG A 745 70.25 36.25 5.01
CA ARG A 745 70.14 36.62 6.43
C ARG A 745 71.13 35.78 7.23
N PRO A 746 71.98 36.32 8.12
CA PRO A 746 72.92 35.50 8.88
C PRO A 746 72.27 34.67 9.98
N GLU A 747 72.80 33.48 10.19
CA GLU A 747 72.53 32.55 11.25
C GLU A 747 72.77 33.17 12.62
N ARG A 748 71.85 32.96 13.53
CA ARG A 748 72.18 33.08 14.98
C ARG A 748 71.45 32.04 15.79
N GLY A 749 72.13 31.05 16.22
CA GLY A 749 72.41 30.65 17.61
C GLY A 749 71.30 30.13 18.45
N GLU A 750 71.40 28.83 18.78
CA GLU A 750 70.71 28.13 19.82
C GLU A 750 70.71 28.82 21.18
N ARG A 751 69.60 28.76 21.92
CA ARG A 751 69.51 28.28 23.30
C ARG A 751 68.26 28.78 23.98
N GLY A 752 67.55 27.80 24.65
CA GLY A 752 67.15 28.08 26.00
C GLY A 752 65.68 27.79 26.33
N GLU A 753 65.41 26.61 26.73
CA GLU A 753 64.50 26.09 27.74
C GLU A 753 63.46 27.02 28.38
N ARG A 754 62.22 26.40 28.42
CA ARG A 754 61.25 26.34 29.54
C ARG A 754 60.78 27.62 30.22
N ARG A 755 59.44 27.77 30.19
CA ARG A 755 58.61 27.72 31.42
C ARG A 755 57.10 27.98 31.14
N ASN A 756 56.33 27.03 31.61
CA ASN A 756 54.97 27.03 32.21
C ASN A 756 54.19 28.34 32.33
N ARG A 757 52.90 28.16 31.87
CA ARG A 757 51.58 28.51 32.46
C ARG A 757 51.45 29.76 33.35
N PRO A 758 50.31 30.44 33.44
CA PRO A 758 49.00 29.89 33.75
C PRO A 758 47.80 30.50 33.01
N GLU A 759 46.69 29.76 33.16
CA GLU A 759 45.31 30.13 32.87
C GLU A 759 44.86 31.42 33.58
N LYS A 760 43.98 32.16 32.92
CA LYS A 760 42.97 32.96 33.64
C LYS A 760 41.71 33.14 32.82
N HIS A 761 40.63 32.93 33.55
CA HIS A 761 39.20 33.05 33.28
C HIS A 761 38.74 34.44 32.78
N GLY A 762 37.73 34.43 31.98
CA GLY A 762 36.50 35.19 32.24
C GLY A 762 36.35 36.55 31.53
N HIS A 763 35.42 36.70 30.65
CA HIS A 763 34.19 37.40 30.93
C HIS A 763 33.22 37.34 29.72
N LYS A 764 31.97 37.12 30.08
CA LYS A 764 30.81 37.28 29.20
C LYS A 764 30.61 38.78 28.93
N ASP A 765 30.32 39.13 27.72
CA ASP A 765 29.60 40.37 27.44
C ASP A 765 28.45 40.10 26.42
N HIS A 766 27.27 40.37 26.93
CA HIS A 766 26.03 40.46 26.19
C HIS A 766 26.10 41.66 25.25
N ARG A 767 25.77 41.49 23.97
CA ARG A 767 25.27 42.57 23.11
C ARG A 767 23.93 42.19 22.53
N GLU A 768 22.93 43.01 22.93
CA GLU A 768 21.56 43.03 22.49
C GLU A 768 21.43 43.22 21.00
N ARG A 769 20.48 42.52 20.41
CA ARG A 769 19.94 42.80 19.05
C ARG A 769 18.83 43.82 19.19
N PRO A 770 18.72 44.80 18.27
CA PRO A 770 17.63 45.76 18.24
C PRO A 770 16.34 45.08 17.71
N GLN A 771 15.26 45.33 18.43
CA GLN A 771 13.89 45.03 18.03
C GLN A 771 13.50 45.84 16.78
N ARG A 772 12.93 45.18 15.81
CA ARG A 772 12.19 45.79 14.72
C ARG A 772 10.69 45.79 15.11
N ASN A 773 10.13 46.96 15.22
CA ASN A 773 8.69 47.20 15.26
C ASN A 773 8.12 46.89 13.87
N GLU A 774 7.12 46.05 13.81
CA GLU A 774 6.17 45.99 12.70
C GLU A 774 4.77 46.18 13.31
N ASP A 775 4.23 47.34 13.03
CA ASP A 775 2.82 47.68 13.26
C ASP A 775 1.98 46.84 12.30
N PHE A 776 1.16 45.95 12.84
CA PHE A 776 0.05 45.32 12.11
C PHE A 776 -1.25 45.92 12.61
N HIS A 777 -1.92 46.64 11.73
CA HIS A 777 -3.31 47.05 11.90
C HIS A 777 -4.21 45.80 11.80
N GLU A 778 -4.99 45.54 12.83
CA GLU A 778 -6.14 44.63 12.79
C GLU A 778 -7.30 45.33 12.03
N PRO A 779 -8.00 44.59 11.16
CA PRO A 779 -9.35 44.95 10.78
C PRO A 779 -10.34 44.22 11.68
N THR A 780 -11.06 45.00 12.44
CA THR A 780 -12.25 44.58 13.17
C THR A 780 -13.38 44.28 12.19
N GLU A 781 -13.77 43.03 12.05
CA GLU A 781 -15.12 42.59 11.66
C GLU A 781 -15.43 41.27 12.37
N GLU A 782 -16.46 41.30 13.21
CA GLU A 782 -17.05 40.15 13.89
C GLU A 782 -17.71 39.22 12.85
N PRO A 783 -17.57 37.87 12.97
CA PRO A 783 -18.34 36.96 12.14
C PRO A 783 -19.76 36.84 12.67
N LYS A 784 -20.72 37.09 11.80
CA LYS A 784 -22.15 36.84 12.03
C LYS A 784 -22.41 35.35 12.25
N ASP A 785 -23.18 35.07 13.29
CA ASP A 785 -23.76 33.81 13.68
C ASP A 785 -24.45 33.08 12.50
N PHE A 786 -23.99 31.87 12.19
CA PHE A 786 -24.60 30.95 11.24
C PHE A 786 -25.29 29.81 11.99
N THR A 787 -26.28 30.12 12.79
CA THR A 787 -27.19 29.14 13.38
C THR A 787 -28.64 29.45 13.03
N ASP A 788 -29.00 29.41 11.76
CA ASP A 788 -30.41 29.43 11.34
C ASP A 788 -30.58 28.97 9.86
N THR A 789 -30.26 27.73 9.55
CA THR A 789 -30.72 27.10 8.28
C THR A 789 -30.54 25.58 8.28
N LEU A 790 -30.88 24.87 9.37
CA LEU A 790 -30.88 23.39 9.39
C LEU A 790 -32.18 22.77 9.91
N ASP A 791 -33.28 23.53 9.90
CA ASP A 791 -34.60 23.00 10.19
C ASP A 791 -35.56 23.20 9.00
N LYS A 792 -35.27 22.58 7.88
CA LYS A 792 -36.25 22.31 6.81
C LYS A 792 -35.56 21.57 5.65
N MET A 793 -35.34 20.28 5.83
CA MET A 793 -35.33 19.29 4.73
C MET A 793 -35.60 17.91 5.33
N ASP A 794 -36.88 17.54 5.33
CA ASP A 794 -37.33 16.15 5.29
C ASP A 794 -36.77 15.49 4.04
N PHE A 795 -36.02 14.39 4.26
CA PHE A 795 -36.02 13.19 3.41
C PHE A 795 -35.24 12.10 4.12
#